data_e9b09d77af1941ad1490795b9525b53a
#
_entry.id   e9b09d77af1941ad1490795b9525b53a
#
_cell.length_a   1.000
_cell.length_b   1.000
_cell.length_c   1.000
_cell.angle_alpha   90.00
_cell.angle_beta   90.00
_cell.angle_gamma   90.00
#
_symmetry.space_group_name_H-M   'P 1'
#
loop_
_entity.id
_entity.type
_entity.pdbx_description
1 polymer ?
#
loop_
_entity_poly.entity_id
_entity_poly.type
_entity_poly.pdbx_seq_one_letter_code
_entity_poly.pdbx_strand_id
1 'polypeptide(L)'
;MPQATSAISEMLALILLLILLAFSISDSAYASRRTGLFSACLFAGILSCAFRLALIFYSAAPLHDHSTMHLLALFSQLFTPLTATLLFAYSLGRIYAGTFNQRGYIAAQICTWGIFAIYAVLCLSNHWHHLLFTIDETGAFCTAPLHGFGKLCVIIQAGICAVNYFVHRKEADHGFHNVIFMVPFLVVALVLFQHFTPPMDMHNITVTLVLLLLFVCCQRQRVYRDSLTGIGSREAFSSLMNRMIAAKQPFTLQQVSLLHFRRMNRRYGLSTGDALLQVMAKAIQLNYPEDRCFRFNGTDFIIFHNHLPDEESTRQLAALRDRFTNHWEAEGTRTLMGASFAQVSFPQGGDTAAALINNLEYCQRQARDLPDGAVVIYDDTLRQRLIDRENIYEQISTSLANNRFFLCYQPIYDATGTNACAAEALLRMRDETGKVISPAVFIPAAEENGSIIQVTWMVLRKVCAFLSEHRDEKLPPISINFSAQQFAEQDMCSVIKRYLDHYQVDPSQIKIEITERVFTEISDLLLKNIQGLRDMGIGLYLDDFGTGYSNMSSVLNYPIEVVKVDKSLLSEDENSKANDLLQALVSGLKHLDVEVLIEGVETSEQSHRMQDIGVDRMQGFYYARPMEEQDFLSHMAKNKSA
;
A
#
# COMPACT_ATOMS: atom_id res chain seq x y z
N MET A 1 60.43 7.07 9.33
CA MET A 1 59.09 7.29 9.88
C MET A 1 58.13 8.07 8.92
N PRO A 2 58.44 9.16 8.22
CA PRO A 2 57.50 9.88 7.37
C PRO A 2 56.99 9.08 6.16
N GLN A 3 57.84 8.23 5.54
CA GLN A 3 57.43 7.39 4.41
C GLN A 3 56.48 6.27 4.81
N ALA A 4 56.66 5.66 5.99
CA ALA A 4 55.77 4.61 6.48
C ALA A 4 54.36 5.15 6.82
N THR A 5 54.26 6.34 7.42
CA THR A 5 52.96 6.98 7.70
C THR A 5 52.22 7.39 6.42
N SER A 6 52.95 7.87 5.40
CA SER A 6 52.37 8.19 4.11
C SER A 6 51.88 6.91 3.39
N ALA A 7 52.60 5.80 3.41
CA ALA A 7 52.17 4.54 2.83
C ALA A 7 50.91 3.99 3.52
N ILE A 8 50.80 4.07 4.84
CA ILE A 8 49.61 3.62 5.59
C ILE A 8 48.37 4.45 5.21
N SER A 9 48.53 5.78 5.09
CA SER A 9 47.40 6.66 4.70
C SER A 9 46.90 6.35 3.28
N GLU A 10 47.80 6.10 2.32
CA GLU A 10 47.47 5.74 0.95
C GLU A 10 46.84 4.35 0.85
N MET A 11 47.33 3.35 1.61
CA MET A 11 46.73 2.01 1.68
C MET A 11 45.30 2.08 2.24
N LEU A 12 45.08 2.84 3.30
CA LEU A 12 43.76 3.02 3.89
C LEU A 12 42.79 3.68 2.90
N ALA A 13 43.24 4.75 2.21
CA ALA A 13 42.45 5.41 1.17
C ALA A 13 42.09 4.45 0.03
N LEU A 14 43.07 3.64 -0.45
CA LEU A 14 42.86 2.66 -1.49
C LEU A 14 41.81 1.61 -1.11
N ILE A 15 41.92 1.04 0.08
CA ILE A 15 40.95 0.04 0.58
C ILE A 15 39.55 0.64 0.65
N LEU A 16 39.39 1.84 1.21
CA LEU A 16 38.10 2.53 1.30
C LEU A 16 37.51 2.81 -0.09
N LEU A 17 38.32 3.26 -1.06
CA LEU A 17 37.88 3.52 -2.43
C LEU A 17 37.45 2.24 -3.17
N LEU A 18 38.17 1.12 -2.95
CA LEU A 18 37.78 -0.17 -3.51
C LEU A 18 36.45 -0.68 -2.93
N ILE A 19 36.25 -0.52 -1.63
CA ILE A 19 34.97 -0.85 -0.97
C ILE A 19 33.84 0.01 -1.56
N LEU A 20 34.04 1.34 -1.67
CA LEU A 20 33.05 2.25 -2.24
C LEU A 20 32.73 1.91 -3.71
N LEU A 21 33.77 1.52 -4.48
CA LEU A 21 33.58 1.12 -5.87
C LEU A 21 32.77 -0.18 -5.97
N ALA A 22 33.06 -1.18 -5.13
CA ALA A 22 32.31 -2.44 -5.10
C ALA A 22 30.82 -2.18 -4.78
N PHE A 23 30.53 -1.36 -3.78
CA PHE A 23 29.15 -0.94 -3.47
C PHE A 23 28.51 -0.15 -4.62
N SER A 24 29.24 0.76 -5.26
CA SER A 24 28.73 1.57 -6.38
C SER A 24 28.40 0.71 -7.60
N ILE A 25 29.16 -0.35 -7.87
CA ILE A 25 28.91 -1.29 -8.98
C ILE A 25 27.74 -2.23 -8.66
N SER A 26 27.66 -2.75 -7.43
CA SER A 26 26.55 -3.58 -6.99
C SER A 26 25.20 -2.86 -7.10
N ASP A 27 25.20 -1.56 -6.91
CA ASP A 27 24.03 -0.67 -7.00
C ASP A 27 23.70 -0.20 -8.44
N SER A 28 24.53 -0.56 -9.44
CA SER A 28 24.48 -0.02 -10.80
C SER A 28 23.38 -0.60 -11.69
N ALA A 29 22.49 -1.46 -11.18
CA ALA A 29 21.32 -1.97 -11.91
C ALA A 29 20.42 -0.83 -12.48
N TYR A 30 20.62 0.42 -12.04
CA TYR A 30 19.95 1.63 -12.55
C TYR A 30 20.96 2.73 -12.92
N ALA A 31 21.78 2.46 -13.93
CA ALA A 31 22.80 3.38 -14.42
C ALA A 31 22.18 4.67 -15.01
N SER A 32 22.18 5.75 -14.24
CA SER A 32 21.97 7.10 -14.78
C SER A 32 23.32 7.71 -15.18
N ARG A 33 23.31 8.67 -16.14
CA ARG A 33 24.51 9.42 -16.57
C ARG A 33 25.27 10.08 -15.39
N ARG A 34 24.61 10.26 -14.24
CA ARG A 34 25.15 10.88 -13.00
C ARG A 34 25.93 9.88 -12.14
N THR A 35 25.59 8.59 -12.19
CA THR A 35 26.36 7.53 -11.49
C THR A 35 27.71 7.33 -12.17
N GLY A 36 27.81 7.57 -13.48
CA GLY A 36 29.05 7.45 -14.23
C GLY A 36 30.16 8.42 -13.77
N LEU A 37 29.82 9.70 -13.47
CA LEU A 37 30.79 10.66 -12.95
C LEU A 37 31.29 10.32 -11.55
N PHE A 38 30.42 9.82 -10.67
CA PHE A 38 30.83 9.38 -9.33
C PHE A 38 31.76 8.15 -9.41
N SER A 39 31.43 7.17 -10.25
CA SER A 39 32.29 6.00 -10.48
C SER A 39 33.64 6.41 -11.09
N ALA A 40 33.65 7.41 -11.99
CA ALA A 40 34.90 7.97 -12.55
C ALA A 40 35.76 8.64 -11.45
N CYS A 41 35.15 9.34 -10.48
CA CYS A 41 35.87 9.87 -9.31
C CYS A 41 36.54 8.76 -8.50
N LEU A 42 35.81 7.67 -8.22
CA LEU A 42 36.36 6.53 -7.46
C LEU A 42 37.53 5.90 -8.22
N PHE A 43 37.38 5.70 -9.54
CA PHE A 43 38.42 5.10 -10.38
C PHE A 43 39.67 5.95 -10.43
N ALA A 44 39.53 7.27 -10.64
CA ALA A 44 40.66 8.21 -10.63
C ALA A 44 41.36 8.25 -9.27
N GLY A 45 40.59 8.21 -8.16
CA GLY A 45 41.13 8.13 -6.80
C GLY A 45 41.94 6.85 -6.56
N ILE A 46 41.42 5.69 -7.01
CA ILE A 46 42.14 4.40 -6.93
C ILE A 46 43.47 4.48 -7.68
N LEU A 47 43.46 5.02 -8.89
CA LEU A 47 44.68 5.17 -9.69
C LEU A 47 45.67 6.13 -9.00
N SER A 48 45.19 7.25 -8.45
CA SER A 48 46.03 8.18 -7.68
C SER A 48 46.72 7.49 -6.51
N CYS A 49 45.98 6.73 -5.68
CA CYS A 49 46.55 5.96 -4.57
C CYS A 49 47.54 4.87 -5.04
N ALA A 50 47.19 4.15 -6.10
CA ALA A 50 48.02 3.07 -6.64
C ALA A 50 49.37 3.60 -7.15
N PHE A 51 49.38 4.68 -7.96
CA PHE A 51 50.62 5.28 -8.45
C PHE A 51 51.44 5.88 -7.34
N ARG A 52 50.81 6.48 -6.31
CA ARG A 52 51.49 7.02 -5.13
C ARG A 52 52.14 5.93 -4.30
N LEU A 53 51.44 4.83 -4.02
CA LEU A 53 51.98 3.66 -3.34
C LEU A 53 53.11 3.02 -4.14
N ALA A 54 52.96 2.87 -5.44
CA ALA A 54 54.01 2.35 -6.33
C ALA A 54 55.29 3.23 -6.24
N LEU A 55 55.13 4.55 -6.26
CA LEU A 55 56.23 5.50 -6.11
C LEU A 55 56.92 5.33 -4.74
N ILE A 56 56.19 5.23 -3.64
CA ILE A 56 56.73 5.07 -2.30
C ILE A 56 57.53 3.74 -2.19
N PHE A 57 56.93 2.63 -2.66
CA PHE A 57 57.62 1.31 -2.57
C PHE A 57 58.81 1.22 -3.52
N TYR A 58 58.69 1.78 -4.75
CA TYR A 58 59.79 1.76 -5.72
C TYR A 58 60.95 2.64 -5.30
N SER A 59 60.69 3.80 -4.64
CA SER A 59 61.76 4.66 -4.11
C SER A 59 62.54 4.02 -2.93
N ALA A 60 61.95 3.02 -2.25
CA ALA A 60 62.60 2.28 -1.19
C ALA A 60 63.39 1.06 -1.70
N ALA A 61 63.32 0.72 -2.98
CA ALA A 61 64.03 -0.42 -3.58
C ALA A 61 65.55 -0.09 -3.77
N PRO A 62 66.44 -1.05 -3.61
CA PRO A 62 67.90 -0.81 -3.71
C PRO A 62 68.38 -0.53 -5.18
N LEU A 63 67.62 -0.93 -6.16
CA LEU A 63 67.85 -0.66 -7.59
C LEU A 63 66.61 -0.01 -8.16
N HIS A 64 66.65 1.30 -8.43
CA HIS A 64 65.57 2.04 -9.06
C HIS A 64 66.02 2.76 -10.32
N ASP A 65 65.22 2.62 -11.38
CA ASP A 65 65.40 3.34 -12.64
C ASP A 65 64.78 4.72 -12.55
N HIS A 66 65.56 5.74 -12.91
CA HIS A 66 65.16 7.14 -12.82
C HIS A 66 63.96 7.46 -13.73
N SER A 67 63.87 6.84 -14.90
CA SER A 67 62.76 7.01 -15.84
C SER A 67 61.46 6.47 -15.29
N THR A 68 61.48 5.29 -14.67
CA THR A 68 60.31 4.67 -14.04
C THR A 68 59.82 5.48 -12.85
N MET A 69 60.71 6.00 -12.01
CA MET A 69 60.34 6.89 -10.89
C MET A 69 59.70 8.19 -11.38
N HIS A 70 60.26 8.78 -12.44
CA HIS A 70 59.69 10.02 -13.03
C HIS A 70 58.29 9.77 -13.58
N LEU A 71 58.04 8.64 -14.22
CA LEU A 71 56.75 8.24 -14.76
C LEU A 71 55.72 8.01 -13.62
N LEU A 72 56.09 7.29 -12.57
CA LEU A 72 55.20 7.05 -11.41
C LEU A 72 54.86 8.37 -10.69
N ALA A 73 55.83 9.27 -10.53
CA ALA A 73 55.62 10.58 -9.94
C ALA A 73 54.66 11.44 -10.84
N LEU A 74 54.86 11.44 -12.14
CA LEU A 74 54.03 12.14 -13.10
C LEU A 74 52.57 11.67 -13.03
N PHE A 75 52.31 10.39 -13.07
CA PHE A 75 50.95 9.85 -12.97
C PHE A 75 50.32 10.14 -11.60
N SER A 76 51.07 9.99 -10.52
CA SER A 76 50.60 10.35 -9.18
C SER A 76 50.16 11.80 -9.10
N GLN A 77 50.97 12.74 -9.63
CA GLN A 77 50.68 14.18 -9.66
C GLN A 77 49.50 14.50 -10.59
N LEU A 78 49.26 13.74 -11.66
CA LEU A 78 48.17 13.97 -12.62
C LEU A 78 46.82 13.46 -12.06
N PHE A 79 46.77 12.25 -11.50
CA PHE A 79 45.51 11.64 -11.06
C PHE A 79 44.91 12.29 -9.81
N THR A 80 45.75 12.85 -8.92
CA THR A 80 45.26 13.52 -7.71
C THR A 80 44.38 14.74 -8.02
N PRO A 81 44.78 15.77 -8.82
CA PRO A 81 43.91 16.86 -9.21
C PRO A 81 42.77 16.43 -10.15
N LEU A 82 42.95 15.36 -10.94
CA LEU A 82 41.87 14.78 -11.75
C LEU A 82 40.72 14.30 -10.87
N THR A 83 41.02 13.63 -9.77
CA THR A 83 40.00 13.16 -8.82
C THR A 83 39.22 14.33 -8.23
N ALA A 84 39.92 15.41 -7.82
CA ALA A 84 39.29 16.63 -7.33
C ALA A 84 38.43 17.32 -8.41
N THR A 85 38.91 17.37 -9.66
CA THR A 85 38.17 17.95 -10.81
C THR A 85 36.88 17.17 -11.09
N LEU A 86 36.93 15.84 -11.09
CA LEU A 86 35.76 14.99 -11.25
C LEU A 86 34.77 15.16 -10.08
N LEU A 87 35.26 15.31 -8.85
CA LEU A 87 34.44 15.59 -7.68
C LEU A 87 33.68 16.93 -7.80
N PHE A 88 34.35 17.99 -8.24
CA PHE A 88 33.70 19.28 -8.47
C PHE A 88 32.76 19.26 -9.67
N ALA A 89 33.12 18.56 -10.75
CA ALA A 89 32.23 18.35 -11.91
C ALA A 89 30.95 17.60 -11.50
N TYR A 90 31.06 16.60 -10.64
CA TYR A 90 29.91 15.90 -10.05
C TYR A 90 29.08 16.85 -9.16
N SER A 91 29.70 17.62 -8.29
CA SER A 91 29.02 18.56 -7.39
C SER A 91 28.28 19.65 -8.18
N LEU A 92 28.88 20.20 -9.24
CA LEU A 92 28.20 21.12 -10.16
C LEU A 92 26.98 20.48 -10.83
N GLY A 93 27.08 19.22 -11.25
CA GLY A 93 25.93 18.47 -11.78
C GLY A 93 24.77 18.34 -10.81
N ARG A 94 25.03 18.33 -9.49
CA ARG A 94 24.00 18.33 -8.45
C ARG A 94 23.44 19.71 -8.16
N ILE A 95 24.26 20.76 -8.20
CA ILE A 95 23.82 22.17 -8.04
C ILE A 95 22.80 22.52 -9.13
N TYR A 96 23.08 22.12 -10.36
CA TYR A 96 22.23 22.43 -11.52
C TYR A 96 21.12 21.41 -11.80
N ALA A 97 20.92 20.43 -10.92
CA ALA A 97 19.94 19.34 -11.15
C ALA A 97 18.48 19.82 -11.27
N GLY A 98 18.13 20.92 -10.58
CA GLY A 98 16.79 21.52 -10.59
C GLY A 98 16.67 22.77 -11.45
N THR A 99 17.74 23.21 -12.17
CA THR A 99 17.76 24.46 -12.90
C THR A 99 17.54 24.26 -14.40
N PHE A 100 16.83 25.19 -15.05
CA PHE A 100 16.75 25.27 -16.50
C PHE A 100 17.97 26.00 -17.14
N ASN A 101 18.96 26.46 -16.32
CA ASN A 101 20.12 27.21 -16.80
C ASN A 101 21.23 26.29 -17.36
N GLN A 102 20.93 25.65 -18.48
CA GLN A 102 21.86 24.74 -19.14
C GLN A 102 23.15 25.43 -19.61
N ARG A 103 23.09 26.73 -19.98
CA ARG A 103 24.27 27.52 -20.40
C ARG A 103 25.20 27.76 -19.22
N GLY A 104 24.69 28.13 -18.06
CA GLY A 104 25.47 28.31 -16.84
C GLY A 104 26.18 27.01 -16.40
N TYR A 105 25.49 25.90 -16.47
CA TYR A 105 26.07 24.58 -16.19
C TYR A 105 27.26 24.26 -17.12
N ILE A 106 27.06 24.40 -18.42
CA ILE A 106 28.10 24.14 -19.42
C ILE A 106 29.30 25.05 -19.21
N ALA A 107 29.08 26.36 -18.94
CA ALA A 107 30.15 27.32 -18.68
C ALA A 107 30.97 26.91 -17.41
N ALA A 108 30.31 26.57 -16.31
CA ALA A 108 30.97 26.11 -15.09
C ALA A 108 31.80 24.82 -15.31
N GLN A 109 31.27 23.89 -16.08
CA GLN A 109 31.99 22.65 -16.46
C GLN A 109 33.21 22.96 -17.32
N ILE A 110 33.08 23.82 -18.35
CA ILE A 110 34.21 24.23 -19.20
C ILE A 110 35.30 24.88 -18.37
N CYS A 111 34.98 25.79 -17.43
CA CYS A 111 35.95 26.41 -16.55
C CYS A 111 36.68 25.37 -15.69
N THR A 112 35.93 24.43 -15.06
CA THR A 112 36.51 23.41 -14.21
C THR A 112 37.45 22.49 -14.97
N TRP A 113 37.05 21.99 -16.12
CA TRP A 113 37.90 21.15 -17.00
C TRP A 113 39.04 21.93 -17.66
N GLY A 114 38.83 23.20 -17.98
CA GLY A 114 39.88 24.09 -18.54
C GLY A 114 41.04 24.26 -17.55
N ILE A 115 40.76 24.50 -16.26
CA ILE A 115 41.78 24.61 -15.21
C ILE A 115 42.57 23.31 -15.10
N PHE A 116 41.90 22.16 -15.13
CA PHE A 116 42.57 20.86 -15.11
C PHE A 116 43.43 20.67 -16.38
N ALA A 117 42.95 21.04 -17.55
CA ALA A 117 43.70 20.92 -18.81
C ALA A 117 45.00 21.72 -18.78
N ILE A 118 44.97 22.96 -18.27
CA ILE A 118 46.18 23.77 -18.07
C ILE A 118 47.17 23.06 -17.14
N TYR A 119 46.69 22.53 -16.01
CA TYR A 119 47.53 21.78 -15.09
C TYR A 119 48.10 20.49 -15.72
N ALA A 120 47.28 19.74 -16.48
CA ALA A 120 47.71 18.52 -17.15
C ALA A 120 48.82 18.77 -18.17
N VAL A 121 48.69 19.85 -18.96
CA VAL A 121 49.74 20.27 -19.91
C VAL A 121 51.02 20.62 -19.18
N LEU A 122 50.94 21.36 -18.06
CA LEU A 122 52.11 21.71 -17.24
C LEU A 122 52.75 20.43 -16.61
N CYS A 123 51.94 19.51 -16.14
CA CYS A 123 52.40 18.22 -15.59
C CYS A 123 53.11 17.37 -16.65
N LEU A 124 52.56 17.24 -17.85
CA LEU A 124 53.18 16.52 -18.96
C LEU A 124 54.46 17.19 -19.43
N SER A 125 54.53 18.54 -19.46
CA SER A 125 55.73 19.28 -19.83
C SER A 125 56.83 19.21 -18.77
N ASN A 126 56.55 18.73 -17.57
CA ASN A 126 57.54 18.65 -16.48
C ASN A 126 58.71 17.73 -16.81
N HIS A 127 58.54 16.80 -17.73
CA HIS A 127 59.64 15.93 -18.23
C HIS A 127 60.81 16.79 -18.84
N TRP A 128 60.47 17.90 -19.49
CA TRP A 128 61.46 18.75 -20.15
C TRP A 128 61.87 19.99 -19.36
N HIS A 129 60.91 20.51 -18.56
CA HIS A 129 61.13 21.85 -17.91
C HIS A 129 61.34 21.78 -16.40
N HIS A 130 61.10 20.63 -15.75
CA HIS A 130 61.30 20.39 -14.31
C HIS A 130 60.67 21.45 -13.40
N LEU A 131 59.46 21.93 -13.76
CA LEU A 131 58.79 23.04 -13.09
C LEU A 131 57.98 22.62 -11.84
N LEU A 132 57.44 21.39 -11.83
CA LEU A 132 56.60 20.90 -10.75
C LEU A 132 57.36 20.06 -9.72
N PHE A 133 58.23 19.18 -10.21
CA PHE A 133 59.05 18.31 -9.35
C PHE A 133 60.31 17.84 -10.11
N THR A 134 61.34 17.50 -9.33
CA THR A 134 62.54 16.85 -9.83
C THR A 134 62.83 15.59 -9.00
N ILE A 135 63.59 14.65 -9.52
CA ILE A 135 64.06 13.48 -8.82
C ILE A 135 65.59 13.57 -8.80
N ASP A 136 66.21 13.58 -7.65
CA ASP A 136 67.67 13.64 -7.54
C ASP A 136 68.32 12.29 -7.83
N GLU A 137 69.69 12.27 -7.88
CA GLU A 137 70.46 11.03 -8.19
C GLU A 137 70.27 9.94 -7.11
N THR A 138 69.77 10.27 -5.94
CA THR A 138 69.48 9.33 -4.84
C THR A 138 68.06 8.79 -4.91
N GLY A 139 67.24 9.20 -5.93
CA GLY A 139 65.84 8.82 -6.06
C GLY A 139 64.90 9.61 -5.15
N ALA A 140 65.38 10.68 -4.49
CA ALA A 140 64.52 11.48 -3.63
C ALA A 140 63.69 12.49 -4.46
N PHE A 141 62.39 12.61 -4.10
CA PHE A 141 61.45 13.55 -4.71
C PHE A 141 61.75 14.98 -4.18
N CYS A 142 62.10 15.88 -5.08
CA CYS A 142 62.38 17.29 -4.76
C CYS A 142 61.29 18.17 -5.34
N THR A 143 60.78 19.13 -4.56
CA THR A 143 59.79 20.12 -4.99
C THR A 143 60.42 21.19 -5.84
N ALA A 144 59.81 21.53 -6.98
CA ALA A 144 60.18 22.59 -7.93
C ALA A 144 59.34 23.86 -7.69
N PRO A 145 59.69 25.02 -8.32
CA PRO A 145 59.03 26.31 -8.05
C PRO A 145 57.51 26.33 -8.20
N LEU A 146 56.94 25.52 -9.08
CA LEU A 146 55.48 25.43 -9.32
C LEU A 146 54.81 24.22 -8.67
N HIS A 147 55.47 23.57 -7.73
CA HIS A 147 54.92 22.38 -7.03
C HIS A 147 53.53 22.61 -6.42
N GLY A 148 53.28 23.83 -5.90
CA GLY A 148 51.97 24.22 -5.31
C GLY A 148 50.85 24.50 -6.34
N PHE A 149 51.15 24.53 -7.66
CA PHE A 149 50.20 24.94 -8.67
C PHE A 149 48.96 24.00 -8.74
N GLY A 150 49.15 22.69 -8.56
CA GLY A 150 48.04 21.74 -8.47
C GLY A 150 47.07 22.04 -7.31
N LYS A 151 47.62 22.42 -6.13
CA LYS A 151 46.80 22.83 -4.98
C LYS A 151 46.02 24.14 -5.27
N LEU A 152 46.65 25.09 -5.98
CA LEU A 152 45.97 26.32 -6.41
C LEU A 152 44.82 26.04 -7.39
N CYS A 153 45.01 25.14 -8.34
CA CYS A 153 43.96 24.71 -9.25
C CYS A 153 42.75 24.15 -8.51
N VAL A 154 42.97 23.28 -7.52
CA VAL A 154 41.91 22.69 -6.68
C VAL A 154 41.17 23.77 -5.87
N ILE A 155 41.86 24.77 -5.32
CA ILE A 155 41.25 25.91 -4.62
C ILE A 155 40.37 26.74 -5.56
N ILE A 156 40.83 27.04 -6.77
CA ILE A 156 40.06 27.80 -7.74
C ILE A 156 38.79 27.02 -8.15
N GLN A 157 38.90 25.70 -8.39
CA GLN A 157 37.76 24.86 -8.70
C GLN A 157 36.75 24.80 -7.54
N ALA A 158 37.22 24.72 -6.29
CA ALA A 158 36.40 24.79 -5.08
C ALA A 158 35.66 26.16 -5.02
N GLY A 159 36.34 27.26 -5.34
CA GLY A 159 35.73 28.58 -5.43
C GLY A 159 34.63 28.67 -6.50
N ILE A 160 34.86 28.11 -7.69
CA ILE A 160 33.84 28.02 -8.75
C ILE A 160 32.61 27.23 -8.23
N CYS A 161 32.83 26.10 -7.57
CA CYS A 161 31.74 25.28 -7.03
C CYS A 161 30.95 26.05 -5.95
N ALA A 162 31.64 26.74 -5.03
CA ALA A 162 31.03 27.54 -3.97
C ALA A 162 30.19 28.71 -4.53
N VAL A 163 30.72 29.47 -5.49
CA VAL A 163 30.00 30.59 -6.11
C VAL A 163 28.72 30.08 -6.81
N ASN A 164 28.82 29.01 -7.60
CA ASN A 164 27.67 28.43 -8.28
C ASN A 164 26.62 27.92 -7.27
N TYR A 165 27.06 27.35 -6.16
CA TYR A 165 26.15 26.93 -5.09
C TYR A 165 25.39 28.13 -4.49
N PHE A 166 26.07 29.23 -4.14
CA PHE A 166 25.41 30.43 -3.57
C PHE A 166 24.42 31.07 -4.54
N VAL A 167 24.74 31.11 -5.84
CA VAL A 167 23.88 31.68 -6.88
C VAL A 167 22.61 30.82 -7.06
N HIS A 168 22.73 29.48 -7.06
CA HIS A 168 21.65 28.56 -7.39
C HIS A 168 21.12 27.79 -6.15
N ARG A 169 21.39 28.25 -4.92
CA ARG A 169 21.03 27.54 -3.68
C ARG A 169 19.55 27.21 -3.51
N LYS A 170 18.66 28.04 -4.10
CA LYS A 170 17.20 27.82 -4.03
C LYS A 170 16.72 26.72 -4.97
N GLU A 171 17.49 26.42 -6.00
CA GLU A 171 17.18 25.49 -7.06
C GLU A 171 18.00 24.20 -6.94
N ALA A 172 19.01 24.20 -6.05
CA ALA A 172 19.86 23.05 -5.78
C ALA A 172 19.06 21.92 -5.09
N ASP A 173 19.46 20.67 -5.34
CA ASP A 173 18.85 19.47 -4.77
C ASP A 173 18.86 19.55 -3.23
N HIS A 174 17.67 19.75 -2.63
CA HIS A 174 17.50 19.97 -1.19
C HIS A 174 18.11 18.87 -0.32
N GLY A 175 18.14 17.64 -0.79
CA GLY A 175 18.72 16.51 -0.04
C GLY A 175 20.24 16.54 0.03
N PHE A 176 20.91 17.23 -0.90
CA PHE A 176 22.37 17.39 -0.91
C PHE A 176 22.84 18.76 -0.43
N HIS A 177 21.91 19.65 -0.12
CA HIS A 177 22.19 21.05 0.18
C HIS A 177 23.36 21.25 1.18
N ASN A 178 23.26 20.60 2.34
CA ASN A 178 24.29 20.74 3.38
C ASN A 178 25.64 20.15 2.97
N VAL A 179 25.64 19.03 2.22
CA VAL A 179 26.87 18.34 1.82
C VAL A 179 27.56 19.07 0.68
N ILE A 180 26.81 19.47 -0.36
CA ILE A 180 27.35 20.26 -1.48
C ILE A 180 27.92 21.59 -0.97
N PHE A 181 27.26 22.23 0.01
CA PHE A 181 27.79 23.41 0.69
C PHE A 181 29.13 23.13 1.39
N MET A 182 29.23 22.04 2.14
CA MET A 182 30.42 21.71 2.94
C MET A 182 31.62 21.28 2.10
N VAL A 183 31.42 20.60 0.95
CA VAL A 183 32.50 20.03 0.13
C VAL A 183 33.58 21.04 -0.26
N PRO A 184 33.28 22.21 -0.86
CA PRO A 184 34.31 23.18 -1.22
C PRO A 184 35.12 23.67 -0.01
N PHE A 185 34.42 23.97 1.11
CA PHE A 185 35.07 24.45 2.34
C PHE A 185 35.94 23.38 2.98
N LEU A 186 35.49 22.13 3.00
CA LEU A 186 36.26 21.01 3.54
C LEU A 186 37.54 20.79 2.73
N VAL A 187 37.43 20.79 1.41
CA VAL A 187 38.58 20.61 0.51
C VAL A 187 39.59 21.75 0.71
N VAL A 188 39.13 23.01 0.73
CA VAL A 188 40.02 24.17 0.97
C VAL A 188 40.70 24.08 2.35
N ALA A 189 39.93 23.80 3.40
CA ALA A 189 40.48 23.66 4.77
C ALA A 189 41.56 22.59 4.83
N LEU A 190 41.38 21.46 4.18
CA LEU A 190 42.32 20.36 4.14
C LEU A 190 43.56 20.65 3.29
N VAL A 191 43.41 21.37 2.18
CA VAL A 191 44.57 21.84 1.39
C VAL A 191 45.38 22.84 2.18
N LEU A 192 44.75 23.73 2.93
CA LEU A 192 45.44 24.68 3.81
C LEU A 192 46.13 23.95 4.99
N PHE A 193 45.45 23.03 5.64
CA PHE A 193 46.03 22.21 6.70
C PHE A 193 47.31 21.50 6.24
N GLN A 194 47.27 20.90 5.06
CA GLN A 194 48.42 20.22 4.46
C GLN A 194 49.59 21.17 4.13
N HIS A 195 49.28 22.44 3.86
CA HIS A 195 50.32 23.45 3.64
C HIS A 195 51.13 23.73 4.92
N PHE A 196 50.48 23.67 6.10
CA PHE A 196 51.12 23.90 7.40
C PHE A 196 51.70 22.62 8.03
N THR A 197 51.42 21.44 7.50
CA THR A 197 51.94 20.14 8.01
C THR A 197 52.67 19.36 6.90
N PRO A 198 53.81 19.87 6.39
CA PRO A 198 54.46 19.32 5.19
C PRO A 198 54.86 17.84 5.21
N PRO A 199 55.18 17.21 6.38
CA PRO A 199 55.64 15.83 6.36
C PRO A 199 54.51 14.79 6.22
N MET A 200 53.25 15.20 6.31
CA MET A 200 52.07 14.28 6.17
C MET A 200 51.32 14.53 4.88
N ASP A 201 51.52 13.66 3.88
CA ASP A 201 50.75 13.71 2.66
C ASP A 201 49.40 13.01 2.86
N MET A 202 48.35 13.80 3.15
CA MET A 202 46.99 13.31 3.47
C MET A 202 45.97 13.57 2.34
N HIS A 203 46.44 13.86 1.11
CA HIS A 203 45.59 14.34 0.04
C HIS A 203 44.54 13.30 -0.38
N ASN A 204 44.98 12.07 -0.66
CA ASN A 204 44.09 11.02 -1.14
C ASN A 204 43.12 10.54 -0.06
N ILE A 205 43.49 10.43 1.20
CA ILE A 205 42.58 10.07 2.30
C ILE A 205 41.50 11.13 2.49
N THR A 206 41.86 12.41 2.31
CA THR A 206 40.93 13.53 2.36
C THR A 206 39.85 13.43 1.29
N VAL A 207 40.25 13.27 0.03
CA VAL A 207 39.33 13.10 -1.08
C VAL A 207 38.46 11.86 -0.88
N THR A 208 39.03 10.78 -0.38
CA THR A 208 38.30 9.54 -0.04
C THR A 208 37.23 9.78 1.02
N LEU A 209 37.52 10.53 2.07
CA LEU A 209 36.52 10.88 3.09
C LEU A 209 35.39 11.73 2.54
N VAL A 210 35.68 12.68 1.64
CA VAL A 210 34.65 13.49 0.97
C VAL A 210 33.77 12.59 0.06
N LEU A 211 34.38 11.67 -0.68
CA LEU A 211 33.65 10.71 -1.52
C LEU A 211 32.79 9.76 -0.68
N LEU A 212 33.29 9.30 0.47
CA LEU A 212 32.52 8.49 1.42
C LEU A 212 31.30 9.26 1.95
N LEU A 213 31.49 10.52 2.34
CA LEU A 213 30.41 11.37 2.84
C LEU A 213 29.34 11.61 1.75
N LEU A 214 29.75 11.87 0.53
CA LEU A 214 28.84 11.99 -0.62
C LEU A 214 28.10 10.68 -0.88
N PHE A 215 28.79 9.56 -0.83
CA PHE A 215 28.17 8.23 -1.02
C PHE A 215 27.09 7.95 0.03
N VAL A 216 27.38 8.17 1.31
CA VAL A 216 26.41 7.98 2.41
C VAL A 216 25.20 8.88 2.21
N CYS A 217 25.39 10.14 1.78
CA CYS A 217 24.29 11.04 1.48
C CYS A 217 23.46 10.60 0.25
N CYS A 218 24.12 10.07 -0.79
CA CYS A 218 23.42 9.49 -1.94
C CYS A 218 22.55 8.31 -1.53
N GLN A 219 23.08 7.41 -0.71
CA GLN A 219 22.33 6.25 -0.22
C GLN A 219 21.12 6.66 0.64
N ARG A 220 21.32 7.64 1.54
CA ARG A 220 20.23 8.17 2.36
C ARG A 220 19.09 8.74 1.51
N GLN A 221 19.38 9.43 0.41
CA GLN A 221 18.34 9.98 -0.47
C GLN A 221 17.55 8.90 -1.21
N ARG A 222 18.19 7.78 -1.61
CA ARG A 222 17.49 6.68 -2.28
C ARG A 222 16.42 6.05 -1.37
N VAL A 223 16.64 5.99 -0.07
CA VAL A 223 15.67 5.48 0.91
C VAL A 223 14.45 6.40 1.02
N TYR A 224 14.64 7.72 0.85
CA TYR A 224 13.57 8.71 1.01
C TYR A 224 12.80 9.06 -0.26
N ARG A 225 13.16 8.48 -1.42
CA ARG A 225 12.42 8.66 -2.68
C ARG A 225 11.97 7.32 -3.26
N ASP A 226 10.74 7.28 -3.76
CA ASP A 226 10.22 6.14 -4.51
C ASP A 226 10.96 6.01 -5.85
N SER A 227 11.48 4.83 -6.14
CA SER A 227 12.34 4.58 -7.30
C SER A 227 11.60 4.70 -8.64
N LEU A 228 10.30 4.42 -8.67
CA LEU A 228 9.49 4.46 -9.88
C LEU A 228 9.00 5.89 -10.18
N THR A 229 8.42 6.55 -9.19
CA THR A 229 7.71 7.82 -9.39
C THR A 229 8.54 9.05 -9.06
N GLY A 230 9.64 8.89 -8.29
CA GLY A 230 10.53 9.97 -7.88
C GLY A 230 10.00 10.87 -6.75
N ILE A 231 8.76 10.69 -6.30
CA ILE A 231 8.20 11.38 -5.12
C ILE A 231 8.73 10.77 -3.82
N GLY A 232 8.31 11.30 -2.67
CA GLY A 232 8.72 10.76 -1.38
C GLY A 232 8.33 9.28 -1.21
N SER A 233 9.20 8.51 -0.56
CA SER A 233 8.94 7.10 -0.23
C SER A 233 8.10 6.99 1.05
N ARG A 234 7.67 5.77 1.38
CA ARG A 234 6.99 5.45 2.64
C ARG A 234 7.86 5.79 3.86
N GLU A 235 9.17 5.58 3.76
CA GLU A 235 10.13 5.90 4.82
C GLU A 235 10.24 7.42 5.04
N ALA A 236 10.23 8.19 3.95
CA ALA A 236 10.22 9.66 4.03
C ALA A 236 8.94 10.17 4.70
N PHE A 237 7.78 9.62 4.32
CA PHE A 237 6.49 9.92 4.94
C PHE A 237 6.50 9.60 6.43
N SER A 238 6.91 8.38 6.82
CA SER A 238 6.95 7.95 8.22
C SER A 238 7.89 8.83 9.07
N SER A 239 9.05 9.20 8.53
CA SER A 239 10.01 10.11 9.19
C SER A 239 9.43 11.51 9.41
N LEU A 240 8.75 12.08 8.41
CA LEU A 240 8.10 13.38 8.50
C LEU A 240 6.96 13.36 9.53
N MET A 241 6.08 12.37 9.45
CA MET A 241 4.92 12.21 10.35
C MET A 241 5.36 12.10 11.81
N ASN A 242 6.34 11.21 12.11
CA ASN A 242 6.86 11.04 13.47
C ASN A 242 7.48 12.34 14.02
N ARG A 243 8.18 13.12 13.20
CA ARG A 243 8.73 14.41 13.57
C ARG A 243 7.65 15.43 13.91
N MET A 244 6.57 15.50 13.11
CA MET A 244 5.46 16.42 13.34
C MET A 244 4.67 16.06 14.60
N ILE A 245 4.43 14.75 14.83
CA ILE A 245 3.79 14.25 16.05
C ILE A 245 4.65 14.60 17.29
N ALA A 246 5.95 14.34 17.24
CA ALA A 246 6.88 14.68 18.34
C ALA A 246 6.91 16.18 18.62
N ALA A 247 6.80 17.02 17.61
CA ALA A 247 6.70 18.47 17.72
C ALA A 247 5.30 18.97 18.13
N LYS A 248 4.29 18.08 18.22
CA LYS A 248 2.86 18.40 18.46
C LYS A 248 2.32 19.44 17.49
N GLN A 249 2.80 19.46 16.26
CA GLN A 249 2.34 20.37 15.22
C GLN A 249 1.14 19.77 14.48
N PRO A 250 0.05 20.53 14.28
CA PRO A 250 -1.09 20.02 13.54
C PRO A 250 -0.74 19.80 12.06
N PHE A 251 -1.31 18.75 11.47
CA PHE A 251 -1.16 18.43 10.05
C PHE A 251 -2.36 17.62 9.55
N THR A 252 -2.49 17.54 8.23
CA THR A 252 -3.52 16.73 7.56
C THR A 252 -2.90 15.78 6.57
N LEU A 253 -3.36 14.54 6.57
CA LEU A 253 -3.03 13.50 5.62
C LEU A 253 -4.19 13.31 4.65
N GLN A 254 -3.93 13.37 3.35
CA GLN A 254 -4.89 13.00 2.31
C GLN A 254 -4.32 11.81 1.53
N GLN A 255 -5.05 10.71 1.50
CA GLN A 255 -4.69 9.53 0.72
C GLN A 255 -5.51 9.47 -0.56
N VAL A 256 -4.83 9.14 -1.65
CA VAL A 256 -5.42 8.86 -2.97
C VAL A 256 -5.08 7.43 -3.32
N SER A 257 -6.09 6.59 -3.51
CA SER A 257 -5.92 5.19 -3.91
C SER A 257 -6.53 4.94 -5.28
N LEU A 258 -5.76 4.36 -6.17
CA LEU A 258 -6.22 4.04 -7.53
C LEU A 258 -7.11 2.80 -7.51
N LEU A 259 -8.26 2.89 -8.16
CA LEU A 259 -9.23 1.81 -8.29
C LEU A 259 -8.96 0.97 -9.54
N HIS A 260 -9.21 -0.33 -9.46
CA HIS A 260 -9.12 -1.27 -10.59
C HIS A 260 -7.76 -1.34 -11.31
N PHE A 261 -6.66 -0.89 -10.68
CA PHE A 261 -5.33 -0.84 -11.29
C PHE A 261 -4.81 -2.22 -11.73
N ARG A 262 -5.15 -3.30 -11.01
CA ARG A 262 -4.81 -4.67 -11.42
C ARG A 262 -5.45 -5.07 -12.75
N ARG A 263 -6.71 -4.65 -12.97
CA ARG A 263 -7.43 -4.92 -14.23
C ARG A 263 -6.78 -4.16 -15.38
N MET A 264 -6.36 -2.93 -15.14
CA MET A 264 -5.61 -2.11 -16.08
C MET A 264 -4.29 -2.78 -16.48
N ASN A 265 -3.48 -3.23 -15.50
CA ASN A 265 -2.22 -3.93 -15.76
C ASN A 265 -2.41 -5.24 -16.56
N ARG A 266 -3.49 -5.99 -16.30
CA ARG A 266 -3.83 -7.19 -17.10
C ARG A 266 -4.15 -6.85 -18.55
N ARG A 267 -4.75 -5.68 -18.80
CA ARG A 267 -5.20 -5.29 -20.14
C ARG A 267 -4.09 -4.64 -20.97
N TYR A 268 -3.24 -3.82 -20.37
CA TYR A 268 -2.27 -2.97 -21.09
C TYR A 268 -0.81 -3.28 -20.76
N GLY A 269 -0.53 -4.19 -19.82
CA GLY A 269 0.81 -4.57 -19.41
C GLY A 269 1.36 -3.75 -18.24
N LEU A 270 2.39 -4.29 -17.58
CA LEU A 270 3.01 -3.68 -16.39
C LEU A 270 3.76 -2.37 -16.73
N SER A 271 4.43 -2.29 -17.91
CA SER A 271 5.15 -1.08 -18.32
C SER A 271 4.23 0.13 -18.44
N THR A 272 3.06 -0.06 -19.06
CA THR A 272 2.03 0.99 -19.17
C THR A 272 1.50 1.40 -17.79
N GLY A 273 1.34 0.43 -16.86
CA GLY A 273 0.97 0.72 -15.49
C GLY A 273 2.00 1.56 -14.76
N ASP A 274 3.27 1.23 -14.89
CA ASP A 274 4.38 2.00 -14.31
C ASP A 274 4.44 3.41 -14.87
N ALA A 275 4.29 3.58 -16.18
CA ALA A 275 4.23 4.88 -16.83
C ALA A 275 3.02 5.72 -16.35
N LEU A 276 1.85 5.10 -16.16
CA LEU A 276 0.68 5.77 -15.59
C LEU A 276 0.92 6.24 -14.15
N LEU A 277 1.54 5.43 -13.29
CA LEU A 277 1.92 5.82 -11.93
C LEU A 277 2.85 7.03 -11.92
N GLN A 278 3.81 7.10 -12.86
CA GLN A 278 4.70 8.26 -13.02
C GLN A 278 3.93 9.51 -13.43
N VAL A 279 3.02 9.40 -14.40
CA VAL A 279 2.18 10.54 -14.86
C VAL A 279 1.27 11.03 -13.74
N MET A 280 0.67 10.13 -12.96
CA MET A 280 -0.19 10.47 -11.83
C MET A 280 0.60 11.12 -10.69
N ALA A 281 1.76 10.59 -10.33
CA ALA A 281 2.65 11.21 -9.35
C ALA A 281 3.04 12.64 -9.76
N LYS A 282 3.35 12.85 -11.04
CA LYS A 282 3.66 14.17 -11.58
C LYS A 282 2.45 15.12 -11.52
N ALA A 283 1.25 14.63 -11.81
CA ALA A 283 0.02 15.43 -11.70
C ALA A 283 -0.27 15.84 -10.25
N ILE A 284 -0.04 14.94 -9.28
CA ILE A 284 -0.13 15.27 -7.86
C ILE A 284 0.90 16.34 -7.49
N GLN A 285 2.15 16.19 -7.91
CA GLN A 285 3.22 17.19 -7.66
C GLN A 285 2.93 18.58 -8.23
N LEU A 286 2.24 18.67 -9.37
CA LEU A 286 1.85 19.98 -9.95
C LEU A 286 0.90 20.77 -9.05
N ASN A 287 0.09 20.09 -8.24
CA ASN A 287 -0.83 20.73 -7.30
C ASN A 287 -0.25 20.89 -5.89
N TYR A 288 0.83 20.14 -5.57
CA TYR A 288 1.42 20.12 -4.23
C TYR A 288 2.96 20.18 -4.31
N PRO A 289 3.66 20.81 -3.35
CA PRO A 289 5.12 20.79 -3.26
C PRO A 289 5.68 19.37 -3.21
N GLU A 290 6.84 19.11 -3.84
CA GLU A 290 7.45 17.78 -3.93
C GLU A 290 7.71 17.10 -2.57
N ASP A 291 8.06 17.87 -1.57
CA ASP A 291 8.32 17.40 -0.20
C ASP A 291 7.07 16.98 0.58
N ARG A 292 5.88 17.18 0.02
CA ARG A 292 4.59 16.84 0.63
C ARG A 292 3.86 15.66 -0.02
N CYS A 293 4.40 15.11 -1.08
CA CYS A 293 3.79 14.00 -1.83
C CYS A 293 4.61 12.74 -1.66
N PHE A 294 3.95 11.63 -1.29
CA PHE A 294 4.59 10.35 -1.00
C PHE A 294 3.84 9.21 -1.69
N ARG A 295 4.58 8.21 -2.14
CA ARG A 295 4.01 6.92 -2.52
C ARG A 295 4.09 5.99 -1.32
N PHE A 296 2.92 5.62 -0.79
CA PHE A 296 2.83 4.87 0.45
C PHE A 296 2.85 3.36 0.21
N ASN A 297 2.02 2.89 -0.72
CA ASN A 297 1.96 1.51 -1.19
C ASN A 297 1.82 1.52 -2.71
N GLY A 298 1.84 0.37 -3.37
CA GLY A 298 1.80 0.21 -4.83
C GLY A 298 0.98 1.25 -5.62
N THR A 299 -0.30 1.44 -5.25
CA THR A 299 -1.26 2.35 -5.91
C THR A 299 -1.73 3.50 -5.02
N ASP A 300 -1.17 3.63 -3.81
CA ASP A 300 -1.61 4.59 -2.81
C ASP A 300 -0.61 5.74 -2.70
N PHE A 301 -1.12 6.95 -2.86
CA PHE A 301 -0.38 8.20 -2.70
C PHE A 301 -0.87 8.93 -1.46
N ILE A 302 0.05 9.53 -0.68
CA ILE A 302 -0.28 10.37 0.46
C ILE A 302 0.24 11.79 0.20
N ILE A 303 -0.63 12.77 0.43
CA ILE A 303 -0.33 14.19 0.43
C ILE A 303 -0.32 14.64 1.88
N PHE A 304 0.75 15.30 2.30
CA PHE A 304 0.97 15.77 3.65
C PHE A 304 0.86 17.31 3.70
N HIS A 305 -0.12 17.82 4.43
CA HIS A 305 -0.31 19.25 4.65
C HIS A 305 0.17 19.64 6.05
N ASN A 306 1.02 20.67 6.16
CA ASN A 306 1.55 21.16 7.44
C ASN A 306 0.53 22.01 8.24
N HIS A 307 -0.77 21.87 7.98
CA HIS A 307 -1.86 22.60 8.63
C HIS A 307 -3.12 21.74 8.63
N LEU A 308 -4.12 22.16 9.42
CA LEU A 308 -5.45 21.58 9.37
C LEU A 308 -6.16 21.95 8.06
N PRO A 309 -7.24 21.24 7.69
CA PRO A 309 -7.98 21.53 6.47
C PRO A 309 -8.44 22.99 6.42
N ASP A 310 -8.23 23.62 5.27
CA ASP A 310 -8.64 24.97 4.97
C ASP A 310 -9.32 25.05 3.59
N GLU A 311 -9.77 26.23 3.18
CA GLU A 311 -10.40 26.42 1.87
C GLU A 311 -9.47 26.08 0.71
N GLU A 312 -8.16 26.32 0.87
CA GLU A 312 -7.17 26.05 -0.17
C GLU A 312 -6.96 24.55 -0.34
N SER A 313 -6.75 23.80 0.76
CA SER A 313 -6.61 22.34 0.71
C SER A 313 -7.87 21.65 0.18
N THR A 314 -9.04 22.19 0.50
CA THR A 314 -10.33 21.70 -0.02
C THR A 314 -10.44 21.93 -1.54
N ARG A 315 -10.05 23.12 -2.03
CA ARG A 315 -10.00 23.42 -3.46
C ARG A 315 -9.00 22.54 -4.20
N GLN A 316 -7.81 22.35 -3.64
CA GLN A 316 -6.78 21.48 -4.23
C GLN A 316 -7.26 20.03 -4.33
N LEU A 317 -7.94 19.52 -3.29
CA LEU A 317 -8.54 18.18 -3.31
C LEU A 317 -9.64 18.06 -4.38
N ALA A 318 -10.52 19.08 -4.50
CA ALA A 318 -11.54 19.10 -5.52
C ALA A 318 -10.93 19.10 -6.94
N ALA A 319 -9.90 19.93 -7.19
CA ALA A 319 -9.19 19.98 -8.46
C ALA A 319 -8.49 18.62 -8.79
N LEU A 320 -7.94 17.97 -7.77
CA LEU A 320 -7.33 16.64 -7.95
C LEU A 320 -8.41 15.59 -8.28
N ARG A 321 -9.56 15.60 -7.62
CA ARG A 321 -10.70 14.73 -7.95
C ARG A 321 -11.16 14.91 -9.39
N ASP A 322 -11.36 16.16 -9.80
CA ASP A 322 -11.76 16.48 -11.19
C ASP A 322 -10.72 15.99 -12.21
N ARG A 323 -9.43 15.97 -11.84
CA ARG A 323 -8.40 15.38 -12.71
C ARG A 323 -8.60 13.88 -12.91
N PHE A 324 -9.10 13.15 -11.92
CA PHE A 324 -9.37 11.71 -12.01
C PHE A 324 -10.65 11.38 -12.80
N THR A 325 -11.54 12.33 -13.04
CA THR A 325 -12.67 12.14 -13.97
C THR A 325 -12.26 12.18 -15.45
N ASN A 326 -11.04 12.66 -15.73
CA ASN A 326 -10.51 12.78 -17.08
C ASN A 326 -9.58 11.61 -17.44
N HIS A 327 -9.38 11.43 -18.76
CA HIS A 327 -8.47 10.40 -19.25
C HIS A 327 -7.01 10.68 -18.85
N TRP A 328 -6.32 9.61 -18.53
CA TRP A 328 -4.88 9.57 -18.36
C TRP A 328 -4.22 9.04 -19.61
N GLU A 329 -3.08 9.59 -19.98
CA GLU A 329 -2.32 9.20 -21.16
C GLU A 329 -0.89 8.84 -20.78
N ALA A 330 -0.47 7.62 -21.12
CA ALA A 330 0.89 7.13 -20.92
C ALA A 330 1.24 6.14 -22.04
N GLU A 331 2.43 6.26 -22.62
CA GLU A 331 2.94 5.37 -23.68
C GLU A 331 1.94 5.20 -24.85
N GLY A 332 1.23 6.27 -25.24
CA GLY A 332 0.22 6.22 -26.32
C GLY A 332 -1.11 5.54 -25.91
N THR A 333 -1.24 5.07 -24.68
CA THR A 333 -2.47 4.50 -24.13
C THR A 333 -3.28 5.58 -23.42
N ARG A 334 -4.56 5.72 -23.79
CA ARG A 334 -5.50 6.62 -23.15
C ARG A 334 -6.55 5.82 -22.37
N THR A 335 -6.60 6.02 -21.05
CA THR A 335 -7.49 5.26 -20.16
C THR A 335 -8.13 6.13 -19.09
N LEU A 336 -9.32 5.74 -18.62
CA LEU A 336 -9.92 6.28 -17.41
C LEU A 336 -9.41 5.46 -16.22
N MET A 337 -9.11 6.15 -15.11
CA MET A 337 -8.68 5.52 -13.87
C MET A 337 -9.46 6.17 -12.72
N GLY A 338 -10.28 5.38 -12.05
CA GLY A 338 -10.98 5.80 -10.84
C GLY A 338 -10.01 5.95 -9.66
N ALA A 339 -10.37 6.81 -8.73
CA ALA A 339 -9.66 6.96 -7.46
C ALA A 339 -10.65 7.18 -6.32
N SER A 340 -10.28 6.72 -5.12
CA SER A 340 -10.97 7.02 -3.87
C SER A 340 -10.03 7.83 -2.97
N PHE A 341 -10.63 8.66 -2.11
CA PHE A 341 -9.90 9.64 -1.31
C PHE A 341 -10.25 9.49 0.17
N ALA A 342 -9.23 9.57 1.03
CA ALA A 342 -9.39 9.58 2.47
C ALA A 342 -8.63 10.74 3.10
N GLN A 343 -9.13 11.27 4.21
CA GLN A 343 -8.48 12.36 4.93
C GLN A 343 -8.52 12.13 6.44
N VAL A 344 -7.37 12.36 7.10
CA VAL A 344 -7.21 12.31 8.56
C VAL A 344 -6.36 13.48 9.01
N SER A 345 -6.74 14.14 10.11
CA SER A 345 -5.99 15.26 10.68
C SER A 345 -5.43 14.93 12.06
N PHE A 346 -4.22 15.40 12.36
CA PHE A 346 -3.62 15.33 13.69
C PHE A 346 -3.92 16.64 14.46
N PRO A 347 -4.32 16.57 15.74
CA PRO A 347 -4.43 15.40 16.61
C PRO A 347 -5.77 14.65 16.57
N GLN A 348 -6.81 15.14 15.88
CA GLN A 348 -8.17 14.58 15.93
C GLN A 348 -8.22 13.11 15.49
N GLY A 349 -7.39 12.73 14.52
CA GLY A 349 -7.33 11.38 13.96
C GLY A 349 -6.46 10.40 14.76
N GLY A 350 -5.88 10.82 15.89
CA GLY A 350 -5.08 9.96 16.75
C GLY A 350 -3.78 10.61 17.23
N ASP A 351 -3.25 10.12 18.37
CA ASP A 351 -2.05 10.66 19.03
C ASP A 351 -0.76 9.99 18.58
N THR A 352 -0.85 8.88 17.86
CA THR A 352 0.30 8.09 17.40
C THR A 352 0.28 7.89 15.88
N ALA A 353 1.45 7.64 15.30
CA ALA A 353 1.58 7.32 13.88
C ALA A 353 0.74 6.11 13.48
N ALA A 354 0.69 5.07 14.32
CA ALA A 354 -0.08 3.87 14.07
C ALA A 354 -1.59 4.17 14.05
N ALA A 355 -2.10 4.96 15.00
CA ALA A 355 -3.51 5.34 15.06
C ALA A 355 -3.92 6.16 13.82
N LEU A 356 -3.10 7.14 13.41
CA LEU A 356 -3.36 7.96 12.21
C LEU A 356 -3.39 7.13 10.93
N ILE A 357 -2.44 6.18 10.77
CA ILE A 357 -2.41 5.29 9.60
C ILE A 357 -3.61 4.35 9.61
N ASN A 358 -3.94 3.72 10.72
CA ASN A 358 -5.08 2.82 10.83
C ASN A 358 -6.40 3.53 10.50
N ASN A 359 -6.59 4.76 11.01
CA ASN A 359 -7.77 5.55 10.74
C ASN A 359 -7.83 6.03 9.28
N LEU A 360 -6.67 6.36 8.68
CA LEU A 360 -6.57 6.71 7.27
C LEU A 360 -6.92 5.51 6.37
N GLU A 361 -6.39 4.32 6.67
CA GLU A 361 -6.69 3.07 5.96
C GLU A 361 -8.17 2.67 6.12
N TYR A 362 -8.75 2.91 7.29
CA TYR A 362 -10.18 2.69 7.50
C TYR A 362 -11.02 3.61 6.62
N CYS A 363 -10.76 4.92 6.64
CA CYS A 363 -11.44 5.87 5.74
C CYS A 363 -11.30 5.46 4.28
N GLN A 364 -10.12 4.99 3.90
CA GLN A 364 -9.83 4.56 2.53
C GLN A 364 -10.63 3.31 2.14
N ARG A 365 -10.81 2.34 3.03
CA ARG A 365 -11.68 1.18 2.77
C ARG A 365 -13.12 1.61 2.54
N GLN A 366 -13.65 2.48 3.42
CA GLN A 366 -15.01 3.02 3.24
C GLN A 366 -15.17 3.78 1.92
N ALA A 367 -14.16 4.56 1.52
CA ALA A 367 -14.19 5.32 0.27
C ALA A 367 -14.18 4.42 -0.97
N ARG A 368 -13.60 3.22 -0.90
CA ARG A 368 -13.58 2.24 -2.02
C ARG A 368 -14.93 1.61 -2.30
N ASP A 369 -15.80 1.52 -1.28
CA ASP A 369 -17.16 0.97 -1.39
C ASP A 369 -18.18 2.02 -1.90
N LEU A 370 -17.73 3.27 -2.06
CA LEU A 370 -18.51 4.39 -2.57
C LEU A 370 -18.18 4.62 -4.08
N PRO A 371 -18.99 5.40 -4.81
CA PRO A 371 -18.71 5.75 -6.20
C PRO A 371 -17.33 6.41 -6.38
N ASP A 372 -16.75 6.24 -7.56
CA ASP A 372 -15.46 6.82 -7.93
C ASP A 372 -15.40 8.32 -7.60
N GLY A 373 -14.28 8.75 -7.01
CA GLY A 373 -14.09 10.12 -6.56
C GLY A 373 -14.68 10.44 -5.18
N ALA A 374 -15.22 9.45 -4.46
CA ALA A 374 -15.70 9.65 -3.09
C ALA A 374 -14.55 10.07 -2.14
N VAL A 375 -14.87 10.94 -1.20
CA VAL A 375 -13.97 11.40 -0.15
C VAL A 375 -14.56 11.01 1.21
N VAL A 376 -13.79 10.26 2.00
CA VAL A 376 -14.15 9.96 3.40
C VAL A 376 -13.19 10.69 4.32
N ILE A 377 -13.73 11.51 5.21
CA ILE A 377 -12.97 12.30 6.17
C ILE A 377 -13.17 11.67 7.55
N TYR A 378 -12.06 11.45 8.28
CA TYR A 378 -12.12 11.03 9.67
C TYR A 378 -12.60 12.20 10.54
N ASP A 379 -13.80 12.06 11.07
CA ASP A 379 -14.45 13.01 11.97
C ASP A 379 -14.93 12.32 13.26
N ASP A 380 -15.51 13.08 14.17
CA ASP A 380 -16.04 12.54 15.43
C ASP A 380 -17.19 11.54 15.19
N THR A 381 -17.96 11.71 14.12
CA THR A 381 -19.05 10.78 13.76
C THR A 381 -18.49 9.42 13.34
N LEU A 382 -17.46 9.42 12.51
CA LEU A 382 -16.79 8.21 12.08
C LEU A 382 -16.03 7.53 13.23
N ARG A 383 -15.40 8.34 14.10
CA ARG A 383 -14.77 7.87 15.34
C ARG A 383 -15.76 7.15 16.24
N GLN A 384 -16.95 7.72 16.43
CA GLN A 384 -17.98 7.09 17.25
C GLN A 384 -18.45 5.76 16.65
N ARG A 385 -18.66 5.71 15.32
CA ARG A 385 -18.99 4.45 14.63
C ARG A 385 -17.92 3.36 14.81
N LEU A 386 -16.64 3.73 14.83
CA LEU A 386 -15.56 2.79 15.08
C LEU A 386 -15.60 2.23 16.51
N ILE A 387 -15.80 3.11 17.49
CA ILE A 387 -15.93 2.72 18.90
C ILE A 387 -17.14 1.79 19.08
N ASP A 388 -18.28 2.16 18.49
CA ASP A 388 -19.50 1.35 18.55
C ASP A 388 -19.27 -0.04 17.92
N ARG A 389 -18.49 -0.11 16.84
CA ARG A 389 -18.16 -1.34 16.14
C ARG A 389 -17.21 -2.24 16.95
N GLU A 390 -16.16 -1.68 17.56
CA GLU A 390 -15.29 -2.43 18.48
C GLU A 390 -16.07 -2.97 19.67
N ASN A 391 -16.99 -2.18 20.24
CA ASN A 391 -17.88 -2.62 21.30
C ASN A 391 -18.76 -3.79 20.86
N ILE A 392 -19.28 -3.78 19.63
CA ILE A 392 -20.08 -4.90 19.09
C ILE A 392 -19.21 -6.16 18.90
N TYR A 393 -17.96 -6.04 18.45
CA TYR A 393 -17.07 -7.20 18.35
C TYR A 393 -16.81 -7.85 19.71
N GLU A 394 -16.57 -7.05 20.74
CA GLU A 394 -16.42 -7.55 22.11
C GLU A 394 -17.70 -8.20 22.64
N GLN A 395 -18.85 -7.58 22.36
CA GLN A 395 -20.15 -8.14 22.73
C GLN A 395 -20.44 -9.47 22.04
N ILE A 396 -20.09 -9.65 20.76
CA ILE A 396 -20.22 -10.91 20.02
C ILE A 396 -19.36 -12.00 20.70
N SER A 397 -18.09 -11.69 20.96
CA SER A 397 -17.15 -12.63 21.58
C SER A 397 -17.62 -13.06 22.98
N THR A 398 -18.01 -12.09 23.82
CA THR A 398 -18.53 -12.36 25.16
C THR A 398 -19.87 -13.10 25.14
N SER A 399 -20.73 -12.83 24.15
CA SER A 399 -22.01 -13.51 23.99
C SER A 399 -21.86 -14.96 23.55
N LEU A 400 -20.87 -15.26 22.72
CA LEU A 400 -20.50 -16.64 22.36
C LEU A 400 -20.02 -17.42 23.61
N ALA A 401 -19.16 -16.81 24.43
CA ALA A 401 -18.62 -17.43 25.64
C ALA A 401 -19.69 -17.64 26.73
N ASN A 402 -20.62 -16.67 26.87
CA ASN A 402 -21.61 -16.66 27.96
C ASN A 402 -23.01 -17.13 27.53
N ASN A 403 -23.15 -17.75 26.35
CA ASN A 403 -24.42 -18.29 25.81
C ASN A 403 -25.56 -17.24 25.78
N ARG A 404 -25.26 -15.97 25.41
CA ARG A 404 -26.26 -14.89 25.34
C ARG A 404 -26.96 -14.82 23.97
N PHE A 405 -26.60 -15.66 23.04
CA PHE A 405 -27.32 -15.88 21.80
C PHE A 405 -28.50 -16.83 22.02
N PHE A 406 -29.64 -16.48 21.45
CA PHE A 406 -30.84 -17.32 21.48
C PHE A 406 -31.52 -17.31 20.11
N LEU A 407 -32.41 -18.25 19.87
CA LEU A 407 -33.13 -18.39 18.62
C LEU A 407 -34.61 -17.99 18.82
N CYS A 408 -35.13 -17.29 17.81
CA CYS A 408 -36.56 -17.17 17.58
C CYS A 408 -36.89 -17.97 16.32
N TYR A 409 -38.04 -18.61 16.30
CA TYR A 409 -38.53 -19.35 15.17
C TYR A 409 -39.71 -18.61 14.53
N GLN A 410 -39.71 -18.44 13.20
CA GLN A 410 -40.82 -17.84 12.48
C GLN A 410 -41.46 -18.89 11.58
N PRO A 411 -42.74 -19.23 11.75
CA PRO A 411 -43.44 -20.17 10.90
C PRO A 411 -43.56 -19.70 9.47
N ILE A 412 -43.39 -20.63 8.52
CA ILE A 412 -43.61 -20.48 7.07
C ILE A 412 -44.86 -21.30 6.73
N TYR A 413 -45.81 -20.65 6.10
CA TYR A 413 -47.11 -21.25 5.75
C TYR A 413 -47.15 -21.73 4.30
N ASP A 414 -47.99 -22.71 4.03
CA ASP A 414 -48.27 -23.24 2.71
C ASP A 414 -49.03 -22.20 1.84
N ALA A 415 -49.24 -22.54 0.57
CA ALA A 415 -49.99 -21.69 -0.39
C ALA A 415 -51.41 -21.33 0.10
N THR A 416 -52.02 -22.11 0.95
CA THR A 416 -53.36 -21.84 1.48
C THR A 416 -53.32 -20.88 2.68
N GLY A 417 -52.15 -20.66 3.25
CA GLY A 417 -51.95 -19.81 4.44
C GLY A 417 -52.50 -20.43 5.73
N THR A 418 -52.82 -21.75 5.73
CA THR A 418 -53.47 -22.41 6.85
C THR A 418 -52.51 -23.33 7.62
N ASN A 419 -51.56 -23.98 6.93
CA ASN A 419 -50.67 -24.95 7.55
C ASN A 419 -49.23 -24.41 7.60
N ALA A 420 -48.61 -24.43 8.77
CA ALA A 420 -47.20 -24.14 8.87
C ALA A 420 -46.38 -25.35 8.37
N CYS A 421 -45.77 -25.21 7.20
CA CYS A 421 -45.02 -26.25 6.48
C CYS A 421 -43.51 -26.22 6.69
N ALA A 422 -42.96 -25.10 7.17
CA ALA A 422 -41.55 -24.92 7.53
C ALA A 422 -41.43 -23.85 8.61
N ALA A 423 -40.23 -23.62 9.13
CA ALA A 423 -39.93 -22.49 10.01
C ALA A 423 -38.52 -21.97 9.76
N GLU A 424 -38.29 -20.67 9.95
CA GLU A 424 -36.98 -20.08 9.90
C GLU A 424 -36.42 -19.83 11.31
N ALA A 425 -35.15 -20.23 11.53
CA ALA A 425 -34.42 -19.97 12.77
C ALA A 425 -33.70 -18.62 12.68
N LEU A 426 -34.20 -17.66 13.41
CA LEU A 426 -33.74 -16.28 13.45
C LEU A 426 -32.89 -16.01 14.70
N LEU A 427 -31.62 -15.73 14.50
CA LEU A 427 -30.68 -15.47 15.58
C LEU A 427 -30.97 -14.12 16.28
N ARG A 428 -30.87 -14.12 17.61
CA ARG A 428 -30.97 -12.94 18.49
C ARG A 428 -29.82 -12.92 19.47
N MET A 429 -29.38 -11.74 19.87
CA MET A 429 -28.31 -11.55 20.86
C MET A 429 -28.80 -10.63 21.98
N ARG A 430 -28.49 -10.99 23.24
CA ARG A 430 -28.72 -10.12 24.40
C ARG A 430 -27.41 -9.53 24.88
N ASP A 431 -27.42 -8.24 25.23
CA ASP A 431 -26.31 -7.60 25.91
C ASP A 431 -26.20 -8.04 27.39
N GLU A 432 -25.24 -7.47 28.11
CA GLU A 432 -25.03 -7.75 29.55
C GLU A 432 -26.19 -7.33 30.44
N THR A 433 -27.00 -6.40 29.98
CA THR A 433 -28.20 -5.91 30.70
C THR A 433 -29.46 -6.75 30.39
N GLY A 434 -29.37 -7.69 29.44
CA GLY A 434 -30.48 -8.48 28.94
C GLY A 434 -31.27 -7.86 27.80
N LYS A 435 -30.87 -6.69 27.31
CA LYS A 435 -31.50 -6.00 26.17
C LYS A 435 -31.14 -6.72 24.86
N VAL A 436 -32.14 -6.88 23.98
CA VAL A 436 -31.93 -7.52 22.67
C VAL A 436 -31.24 -6.53 21.72
N ILE A 437 -30.14 -6.97 21.13
CA ILE A 437 -29.41 -6.27 20.07
C ILE A 437 -29.92 -6.77 18.72
N SER A 438 -30.20 -5.82 17.80
CA SER A 438 -30.72 -6.13 16.47
C SER A 438 -29.73 -6.97 15.63
N PRO A 439 -30.17 -8.02 14.93
CA PRO A 439 -29.36 -8.76 13.96
C PRO A 439 -28.71 -7.86 12.90
N ALA A 440 -29.39 -6.83 12.45
CA ALA A 440 -28.86 -5.84 11.49
C ALA A 440 -27.60 -5.09 12.00
N VAL A 441 -27.31 -5.12 13.32
CA VAL A 441 -26.12 -4.51 13.92
C VAL A 441 -25.01 -5.52 14.08
N PHE A 442 -25.29 -6.72 14.64
CA PHE A 442 -24.23 -7.65 15.00
C PHE A 442 -23.88 -8.67 13.89
N ILE A 443 -24.79 -9.02 12.96
CA ILE A 443 -24.47 -9.96 11.87
C ILE A 443 -23.42 -9.40 10.92
N PRO A 444 -23.55 -8.17 10.38
CA PRO A 444 -22.50 -7.58 9.55
C PRO A 444 -21.15 -7.45 10.27
N ALA A 445 -21.18 -7.15 11.57
CA ALA A 445 -19.97 -7.07 12.39
C ALA A 445 -19.33 -8.47 12.60
N ALA A 446 -20.15 -9.52 12.78
CA ALA A 446 -19.68 -10.90 12.88
C ALA A 446 -19.08 -11.42 11.55
N GLU A 447 -19.66 -11.04 10.43
CA GLU A 447 -19.12 -11.35 9.09
C GLU A 447 -17.77 -10.67 8.87
N GLU A 448 -17.65 -9.39 9.25
CA GLU A 448 -16.44 -8.62 9.04
C GLU A 448 -15.26 -9.09 9.88
N ASN A 449 -15.48 -9.48 11.14
CA ASN A 449 -14.42 -10.01 12.01
C ASN A 449 -14.24 -11.54 11.91
N GLY A 450 -15.04 -12.22 11.05
CA GLY A 450 -15.00 -13.68 10.84
C GLY A 450 -15.64 -14.53 11.94
N SER A 451 -16.22 -13.93 13.00
CA SER A 451 -16.89 -14.68 14.08
C SER A 451 -18.22 -15.31 13.64
N ILE A 452 -18.75 -14.88 12.48
CA ILE A 452 -19.98 -15.45 11.90
C ILE A 452 -19.88 -16.97 11.71
N ILE A 453 -18.70 -17.49 11.41
CA ILE A 453 -18.47 -18.94 11.29
C ILE A 453 -18.82 -19.66 12.60
N GLN A 454 -18.30 -19.17 13.72
CA GLN A 454 -18.57 -19.75 15.05
C GLN A 454 -20.04 -19.57 15.47
N VAL A 455 -20.61 -18.42 15.15
CA VAL A 455 -22.02 -18.09 15.39
C VAL A 455 -22.93 -19.06 14.63
N THR A 456 -22.67 -19.30 13.35
CA THR A 456 -23.49 -20.23 12.54
C THR A 456 -23.41 -21.68 13.05
N TRP A 457 -22.20 -22.14 13.44
CA TRP A 457 -22.08 -23.47 14.06
C TRP A 457 -22.83 -23.58 15.39
N MET A 458 -22.86 -22.50 16.17
CA MET A 458 -23.67 -22.45 17.41
C MET A 458 -25.17 -22.50 17.08
N VAL A 459 -25.63 -21.77 16.04
CA VAL A 459 -27.03 -21.81 15.58
C VAL A 459 -27.41 -23.23 15.15
N LEU A 460 -26.63 -23.87 14.27
CA LEU A 460 -26.87 -25.24 13.83
C LEU A 460 -26.97 -26.22 15.02
N ARG A 461 -26.05 -26.12 15.97
CA ARG A 461 -26.07 -26.92 17.18
C ARG A 461 -27.38 -26.75 17.99
N LYS A 462 -27.81 -25.46 18.17
CA LYS A 462 -29.05 -25.15 18.90
C LYS A 462 -30.29 -25.70 18.17
N VAL A 463 -30.38 -25.58 16.86
CA VAL A 463 -31.48 -26.11 16.07
C VAL A 463 -31.50 -27.64 16.11
N CYS A 464 -30.34 -28.30 15.99
CA CYS A 464 -30.25 -29.75 16.11
C CYS A 464 -30.67 -30.25 17.51
N ALA A 465 -30.26 -29.53 18.58
CA ALA A 465 -30.67 -29.85 19.95
C ALA A 465 -32.20 -29.71 20.11
N PHE A 466 -32.76 -28.59 19.64
CA PHE A 466 -34.20 -28.33 19.68
C PHE A 466 -35.01 -29.41 18.96
N LEU A 467 -34.65 -29.77 17.73
CA LEU A 467 -35.31 -30.84 16.98
C LEU A 467 -35.17 -32.19 17.65
N SER A 468 -34.02 -32.46 18.28
CA SER A 468 -33.78 -33.71 19.03
C SER A 468 -34.63 -33.83 20.31
N GLU A 469 -34.81 -32.74 21.05
CA GLU A 469 -35.61 -32.67 22.27
C GLU A 469 -37.11 -32.81 22.00
N HIS A 470 -37.56 -32.38 20.81
CA HIS A 470 -38.99 -32.33 20.44
C HIS A 470 -39.35 -33.29 19.27
N ARG A 471 -38.68 -34.47 19.20
CA ARG A 471 -38.91 -35.46 18.12
C ARG A 471 -40.35 -35.93 18.00
N ASP A 472 -41.00 -36.11 19.15
CA ASP A 472 -42.37 -36.63 19.20
C ASP A 472 -43.42 -35.61 18.73
N GLU A 473 -43.02 -34.32 18.63
CA GLU A 473 -43.93 -33.24 18.29
C GLU A 473 -44.10 -33.04 16.76
N LYS A 474 -43.38 -33.84 15.94
CA LYS A 474 -43.41 -33.75 14.45
C LYS A 474 -43.32 -32.32 13.95
N LEU A 475 -42.26 -31.61 14.37
CA LEU A 475 -41.99 -30.24 13.94
C LEU A 475 -41.72 -30.18 12.44
N PRO A 476 -42.06 -29.07 11.76
CA PRO A 476 -41.71 -28.88 10.36
C PRO A 476 -40.19 -28.67 10.21
N PRO A 477 -39.64 -28.80 8.99
CA PRO A 477 -38.25 -28.48 8.69
C PRO A 477 -37.91 -27.05 9.11
N ILE A 478 -36.68 -26.84 9.59
CA ILE A 478 -36.18 -25.54 10.04
C ILE A 478 -35.05 -25.08 9.14
N SER A 479 -35.19 -23.87 8.60
CA SER A 479 -34.14 -23.24 7.81
C SER A 479 -33.19 -22.40 8.68
N ILE A 480 -31.92 -22.38 8.28
CA ILE A 480 -30.81 -21.71 8.98
C ILE A 480 -30.03 -20.88 7.97
N ASN A 481 -29.81 -19.62 8.29
CA ASN A 481 -29.00 -18.71 7.48
C ASN A 481 -27.50 -19.05 7.56
N PHE A 482 -26.86 -19.25 6.41
CA PHE A 482 -25.43 -19.50 6.26
C PHE A 482 -24.79 -18.34 5.46
N SER A 483 -23.65 -17.83 5.96
CA SER A 483 -22.91 -16.80 5.24
C SER A 483 -22.00 -17.41 4.16
N ALA A 484 -21.55 -16.56 3.21
CA ALA A 484 -20.58 -16.98 2.19
C ALA A 484 -19.29 -17.57 2.77
N GLN A 485 -18.91 -17.15 3.99
CA GLN A 485 -17.68 -17.62 4.65
C GLN A 485 -17.75 -19.10 5.05
N GLN A 486 -18.94 -19.64 5.41
CA GLN A 486 -19.09 -21.06 5.69
C GLN A 486 -18.84 -21.90 4.44
N PHE A 487 -19.28 -21.45 3.29
CA PHE A 487 -19.08 -22.18 2.03
C PHE A 487 -17.64 -22.20 1.56
N ALA A 488 -16.78 -21.33 2.12
CA ALA A 488 -15.33 -21.35 1.94
C ALA A 488 -14.59 -22.31 2.89
N GLU A 489 -15.29 -22.95 3.86
CA GLU A 489 -14.70 -23.92 4.78
C GLU A 489 -14.61 -25.32 4.13
N GLN A 490 -13.42 -25.94 4.18
CA GLN A 490 -13.18 -27.27 3.56
C GLN A 490 -13.96 -28.40 4.22
N ASP A 491 -14.23 -28.30 5.51
CA ASP A 491 -14.84 -29.33 6.35
C ASP A 491 -16.32 -29.05 6.67
N MET A 492 -16.94 -28.05 6.01
CA MET A 492 -18.32 -27.64 6.26
C MET A 492 -19.29 -28.83 6.31
N CYS A 493 -19.33 -29.65 5.27
CA CYS A 493 -20.21 -30.82 5.20
C CYS A 493 -19.94 -31.84 6.30
N SER A 494 -18.69 -32.07 6.66
CA SER A 494 -18.32 -33.00 7.71
C SER A 494 -18.71 -32.50 9.12
N VAL A 495 -18.66 -31.18 9.33
CA VAL A 495 -19.13 -30.55 10.58
C VAL A 495 -20.64 -30.67 10.70
N ILE A 496 -21.40 -30.37 9.64
CA ILE A 496 -22.86 -30.51 9.61
C ILE A 496 -23.24 -31.96 9.91
N LYS A 497 -22.67 -32.91 9.17
CA LYS A 497 -22.95 -34.35 9.41
C LYS A 497 -22.70 -34.77 10.86
N ARG A 498 -21.61 -34.32 11.44
CA ARG A 498 -21.29 -34.63 12.86
C ARG A 498 -22.36 -34.13 13.84
N TYR A 499 -22.93 -32.93 13.61
CA TYR A 499 -24.03 -32.43 14.45
C TYR A 499 -25.32 -33.24 14.22
N LEU A 500 -25.69 -33.53 12.96
CA LEU A 500 -26.85 -34.34 12.64
C LEU A 500 -26.76 -35.73 13.29
N ASP A 501 -25.61 -36.40 13.16
CA ASP A 501 -25.36 -37.71 13.74
C ASP A 501 -25.40 -37.67 15.28
N HIS A 502 -24.79 -36.64 15.89
CA HIS A 502 -24.74 -36.50 17.35
C HIS A 502 -26.14 -36.30 17.97
N TYR A 503 -26.93 -35.42 17.36
CA TYR A 503 -28.30 -35.14 17.83
C TYR A 503 -29.34 -36.09 17.23
N GLN A 504 -28.93 -36.97 16.33
CA GLN A 504 -29.79 -37.91 15.59
C GLN A 504 -30.96 -37.22 14.90
N VAL A 505 -30.70 -36.09 14.21
CA VAL A 505 -31.67 -35.31 13.44
C VAL A 505 -31.65 -35.80 12.00
N ASP A 506 -32.85 -35.98 11.42
CA ASP A 506 -32.96 -36.28 9.99
C ASP A 506 -32.50 -35.09 9.15
N PRO A 507 -31.57 -35.27 8.19
CA PRO A 507 -31.11 -34.20 7.34
C PRO A 507 -32.22 -33.41 6.64
N SER A 508 -33.34 -34.04 6.29
CA SER A 508 -34.49 -33.40 5.64
C SER A 508 -35.18 -32.34 6.52
N GLN A 509 -34.97 -32.40 7.86
CA GLN A 509 -35.50 -31.43 8.81
C GLN A 509 -34.66 -30.14 8.88
N ILE A 510 -33.50 -30.10 8.25
CA ILE A 510 -32.66 -28.93 8.18
C ILE A 510 -32.68 -28.39 6.73
N LYS A 511 -32.87 -27.08 6.60
CA LYS A 511 -32.72 -26.34 5.33
C LYS A 511 -31.64 -25.26 5.52
N ILE A 512 -30.86 -25.01 4.48
CA ILE A 512 -29.82 -23.99 4.54
C ILE A 512 -30.20 -22.84 3.63
N GLU A 513 -30.22 -21.64 4.18
CA GLU A 513 -30.49 -20.40 3.45
C GLU A 513 -29.19 -19.71 3.08
N ILE A 514 -29.09 -19.26 1.83
CA ILE A 514 -27.93 -18.54 1.28
C ILE A 514 -28.42 -17.34 0.47
N THR A 515 -27.73 -16.21 0.61
CA THR A 515 -27.99 -15.03 -0.22
C THR A 515 -27.33 -15.15 -1.59
N GLU A 516 -27.80 -14.41 -2.59
CA GLU A 516 -27.21 -14.36 -3.94
C GLU A 516 -25.71 -14.03 -3.96
N ARG A 517 -25.22 -13.33 -2.94
CA ARG A 517 -23.81 -12.93 -2.81
C ARG A 517 -22.85 -14.12 -2.75
N VAL A 518 -23.30 -15.27 -2.29
CA VAL A 518 -22.49 -16.51 -2.26
C VAL A 518 -22.03 -16.90 -3.67
N PHE A 519 -22.82 -16.59 -4.70
CA PHE A 519 -22.53 -16.95 -6.09
C PHE A 519 -21.72 -15.89 -6.87
N THR A 520 -21.29 -14.79 -6.24
CA THR A 520 -20.48 -13.77 -6.91
C THR A 520 -19.04 -14.22 -7.16
N GLU A 521 -18.50 -15.10 -6.30
CA GLU A 521 -17.17 -15.70 -6.44
C GLU A 521 -17.27 -17.23 -6.42
N ILE A 522 -17.57 -17.80 -7.58
CA ILE A 522 -17.69 -19.26 -7.73
C ILE A 522 -16.32 -19.90 -7.58
N SER A 523 -16.18 -20.78 -6.56
CA SER A 523 -15.00 -21.60 -6.34
C SER A 523 -15.35 -23.10 -6.43
N ASP A 524 -14.36 -23.93 -6.75
CA ASP A 524 -14.56 -25.40 -6.76
C ASP A 524 -15.01 -25.92 -5.37
N LEU A 525 -14.62 -25.23 -4.31
CA LEU A 525 -14.98 -25.57 -2.95
C LEU A 525 -16.46 -25.27 -2.66
N LEU A 526 -16.96 -24.13 -3.12
CA LEU A 526 -18.39 -23.79 -3.05
C LEU A 526 -19.23 -24.87 -3.72
N LEU A 527 -18.89 -25.27 -4.95
CA LEU A 527 -19.59 -26.31 -5.71
C LEU A 527 -19.58 -27.66 -4.97
N LYS A 528 -18.43 -28.04 -4.42
CA LYS A 528 -18.28 -29.26 -3.62
C LYS A 528 -19.18 -29.24 -2.38
N ASN A 529 -19.25 -28.11 -1.68
CA ASN A 529 -20.05 -27.97 -0.47
C ASN A 529 -21.55 -28.00 -0.80
N ILE A 530 -21.99 -27.33 -1.85
CA ILE A 530 -23.40 -27.40 -2.34
C ILE A 530 -23.79 -28.85 -2.70
N GLN A 531 -22.94 -29.54 -3.45
CA GLN A 531 -23.20 -30.95 -3.79
C GLN A 531 -23.24 -31.85 -2.55
N GLY A 532 -22.33 -31.61 -1.60
CA GLY A 532 -22.30 -32.35 -0.34
C GLY A 532 -23.58 -32.18 0.51
N LEU A 533 -24.16 -31.00 0.55
CA LEU A 533 -25.45 -30.75 1.21
C LEU A 533 -26.57 -31.55 0.54
N ARG A 534 -26.65 -31.50 -0.79
CA ARG A 534 -27.61 -32.28 -1.56
C ARG A 534 -27.50 -33.79 -1.31
N ASP A 535 -26.27 -34.32 -1.32
CA ASP A 535 -25.99 -35.72 -1.11
C ASP A 535 -26.39 -36.19 0.31
N MET A 536 -26.39 -35.27 1.27
CA MET A 536 -26.90 -35.50 2.64
C MET A 536 -28.44 -35.40 2.74
N GLY A 537 -29.14 -34.88 1.73
CA GLY A 537 -30.58 -34.64 1.75
C GLY A 537 -31.00 -33.32 2.39
N ILE A 538 -30.07 -32.36 2.53
CA ILE A 538 -30.33 -31.00 3.04
C ILE A 538 -30.76 -30.12 1.91
N GLY A 539 -31.95 -29.51 1.98
CA GLY A 539 -32.46 -28.55 0.98
C GLY A 539 -31.80 -27.19 1.08
N LEU A 540 -31.59 -26.57 -0.08
CA LEU A 540 -30.97 -25.26 -0.21
C LEU A 540 -32.01 -24.21 -0.60
N TYR A 541 -32.12 -23.15 0.17
CA TYR A 541 -32.99 -22.00 -0.05
C TYR A 541 -32.18 -20.79 -0.48
N LEU A 542 -32.62 -20.10 -1.54
CA LEU A 542 -32.00 -18.86 -2.00
C LEU A 542 -32.75 -17.67 -1.41
N ASP A 543 -32.05 -16.90 -0.60
CA ASP A 543 -32.58 -15.78 0.17
C ASP A 543 -32.34 -14.43 -0.51
N ASP A 544 -33.10 -13.39 -0.10
CA ASP A 544 -33.03 -11.99 -0.58
C ASP A 544 -33.19 -11.81 -2.11
N PHE A 545 -33.92 -12.70 -2.78
CA PHE A 545 -34.05 -12.65 -4.23
C PHE A 545 -34.84 -11.40 -4.67
N GLY A 546 -34.22 -10.59 -5.55
CA GLY A 546 -34.82 -9.36 -6.10
C GLY A 546 -34.25 -8.07 -5.54
N THR A 547 -33.36 -8.11 -4.55
CA THR A 547 -32.84 -6.89 -3.88
C THR A 547 -31.69 -6.20 -4.61
N GLY A 548 -31.12 -6.77 -5.71
CA GLY A 548 -30.04 -6.07 -6.42
C GLY A 548 -29.44 -6.78 -7.62
N TYR A 549 -28.79 -7.89 -7.43
CA TYR A 549 -28.08 -8.61 -8.50
C TYR A 549 -28.77 -9.93 -8.84
N SER A 550 -30.11 -9.90 -9.00
CA SER A 550 -30.90 -11.12 -9.27
C SER A 550 -30.33 -11.89 -10.45
N ASN A 551 -29.54 -12.91 -10.15
CA ASN A 551 -28.87 -13.72 -11.13
C ASN A 551 -29.67 -15.03 -11.33
N MET A 552 -30.65 -15.01 -12.22
CA MET A 552 -31.44 -16.19 -12.62
C MET A 552 -30.54 -17.39 -12.97
N SER A 553 -29.30 -17.14 -13.37
CA SER A 553 -28.31 -18.18 -13.65
C SER A 553 -27.95 -19.01 -12.38
N SER A 554 -28.07 -18.46 -11.19
CA SER A 554 -27.85 -19.22 -9.95
C SER A 554 -28.93 -20.27 -9.76
N VAL A 555 -30.20 -19.92 -10.00
CA VAL A 555 -31.31 -20.85 -9.91
C VAL A 555 -31.21 -21.97 -10.96
N LEU A 556 -30.73 -21.65 -12.16
CA LEU A 556 -30.59 -22.64 -13.24
C LEU A 556 -29.43 -23.63 -13.02
N ASN A 557 -28.38 -23.20 -12.36
CA ASN A 557 -27.13 -23.98 -12.25
C ASN A 557 -26.95 -24.73 -10.94
N TYR A 558 -27.71 -24.36 -9.89
CA TYR A 558 -27.57 -24.95 -8.56
C TYR A 558 -28.86 -25.63 -8.11
N PRO A 559 -28.78 -26.64 -7.22
CA PRO A 559 -29.94 -27.39 -6.76
C PRO A 559 -30.73 -26.61 -5.70
N ILE A 560 -31.27 -25.46 -6.08
CA ILE A 560 -32.13 -24.64 -5.23
C ILE A 560 -33.50 -25.29 -5.11
N GLU A 561 -33.99 -25.51 -3.89
CA GLU A 561 -35.33 -26.06 -3.62
C GLU A 561 -36.38 -24.96 -3.53
N VAL A 562 -36.05 -23.84 -2.88
CA VAL A 562 -36.95 -22.72 -2.63
C VAL A 562 -36.22 -21.39 -2.93
N VAL A 563 -36.88 -20.46 -3.58
CA VAL A 563 -36.47 -19.08 -3.74
C VAL A 563 -37.33 -18.20 -2.84
N LYS A 564 -36.70 -17.50 -1.89
CA LYS A 564 -37.33 -16.53 -0.99
C LYS A 564 -37.29 -15.15 -1.66
N VAL A 565 -38.45 -14.62 -1.97
CA VAL A 565 -38.62 -13.32 -2.62
C VAL A 565 -38.83 -12.25 -1.56
N ASP A 566 -37.93 -11.26 -1.56
CA ASP A 566 -37.96 -10.19 -0.56
C ASP A 566 -39.18 -9.28 -0.68
N LYS A 567 -39.64 -8.75 0.44
CA LYS A 567 -40.79 -7.84 0.55
C LYS A 567 -40.70 -6.59 -0.33
N SER A 568 -39.51 -6.17 -0.76
CA SER A 568 -39.33 -5.00 -1.64
C SER A 568 -40.04 -5.13 -2.99
N LEU A 569 -40.37 -6.37 -3.41
CA LEU A 569 -41.16 -6.66 -4.61
C LEU A 569 -42.66 -6.66 -4.32
N LEU A 570 -43.12 -6.58 -3.06
CA LEU A 570 -44.53 -6.46 -2.68
C LEU A 570 -44.96 -5.00 -2.80
N SER A 571 -45.65 -4.65 -3.86
CA SER A 571 -46.25 -3.32 -4.04
C SER A 571 -47.60 -3.21 -3.34
N GLU A 572 -47.90 -2.04 -2.76
CA GLU A 572 -49.26 -1.73 -2.26
C GLU A 572 -50.28 -1.50 -3.38
N ASP A 573 -49.83 -1.10 -4.57
CA ASP A 573 -50.68 -0.84 -5.73
C ASP A 573 -50.86 -2.12 -6.57
N GLU A 574 -52.08 -2.59 -6.68
CA GLU A 574 -52.45 -3.81 -7.42
C GLU A 574 -52.11 -3.74 -8.91
N ASN A 575 -52.15 -2.57 -9.51
CA ASN A 575 -51.86 -2.36 -10.94
C ASN A 575 -50.40 -1.94 -11.19
N SER A 576 -49.50 -2.16 -10.23
CA SER A 576 -48.11 -1.77 -10.37
C SER A 576 -47.33 -2.73 -11.28
N LYS A 577 -46.37 -2.20 -12.04
CA LYS A 577 -45.42 -3.00 -12.81
C LYS A 577 -44.65 -4.03 -11.96
N ALA A 578 -44.59 -3.78 -10.63
CA ALA A 578 -43.94 -4.69 -9.69
C ALA A 578 -44.76 -6.00 -9.55
N ASN A 579 -46.08 -5.91 -9.51
CA ASN A 579 -46.95 -7.09 -9.46
C ASN A 579 -46.87 -7.92 -10.76
N ASP A 580 -46.85 -7.27 -11.93
CA ASP A 580 -46.66 -7.97 -13.22
C ASP A 580 -45.32 -8.71 -13.26
N LEU A 581 -44.26 -8.06 -12.74
CA LEU A 581 -42.93 -8.64 -12.63
C LEU A 581 -42.93 -9.83 -11.67
N LEU A 582 -43.55 -9.69 -10.49
CA LEU A 582 -43.64 -10.77 -9.51
C LEU A 582 -44.40 -11.98 -10.07
N GLN A 583 -45.52 -11.76 -10.75
CA GLN A 583 -46.28 -12.84 -11.37
C GLN A 583 -45.47 -13.58 -12.46
N ALA A 584 -44.73 -12.83 -13.29
CA ALA A 584 -43.85 -13.40 -14.30
C ALA A 584 -42.71 -14.20 -13.67
N LEU A 585 -42.15 -13.69 -12.59
CA LEU A 585 -41.06 -14.33 -11.81
C LEU A 585 -41.57 -15.66 -11.21
N VAL A 586 -42.69 -15.64 -10.49
CA VAL A 586 -43.29 -16.84 -9.86
C VAL A 586 -43.58 -17.90 -10.93
N SER A 587 -44.21 -17.49 -12.05
CA SER A 587 -44.48 -18.41 -13.16
C SER A 587 -43.20 -19.01 -13.74
N GLY A 588 -42.14 -18.19 -13.92
CA GLY A 588 -40.84 -18.64 -14.43
C GLY A 588 -40.17 -19.65 -13.53
N LEU A 589 -40.12 -19.38 -12.20
CA LEU A 589 -39.51 -20.27 -11.22
C LEU A 589 -40.23 -21.62 -11.11
N LYS A 590 -41.56 -21.60 -11.15
CA LYS A 590 -42.37 -22.84 -11.17
C LYS A 590 -42.13 -23.72 -12.39
N HIS A 591 -41.86 -23.14 -13.57
CA HIS A 591 -41.48 -23.92 -14.74
C HIS A 591 -40.11 -24.60 -14.61
N LEU A 592 -39.29 -24.18 -13.61
CA LEU A 592 -38.00 -24.78 -13.29
C LEU A 592 -38.09 -25.77 -12.12
N ASP A 593 -39.29 -26.15 -11.68
CA ASP A 593 -39.56 -27.00 -10.51
C ASP A 593 -38.95 -26.45 -9.21
N VAL A 594 -38.92 -25.12 -9.06
CA VAL A 594 -38.44 -24.42 -7.87
C VAL A 594 -39.63 -23.79 -7.15
N GLU A 595 -39.75 -24.06 -5.84
CA GLU A 595 -40.82 -23.48 -5.03
C GLU A 595 -40.51 -22.00 -4.72
N VAL A 596 -41.58 -21.19 -4.65
CA VAL A 596 -41.50 -19.76 -4.37
C VAL A 596 -42.08 -19.46 -2.99
N LEU A 597 -41.26 -18.86 -2.12
CA LEU A 597 -41.66 -18.36 -0.83
C LEU A 597 -41.64 -16.83 -0.88
N ILE A 598 -42.73 -16.21 -0.49
CA ILE A 598 -42.83 -14.74 -0.36
C ILE A 598 -42.63 -14.35 1.10
N GLU A 599 -41.72 -13.42 1.35
CA GLU A 599 -41.45 -12.83 2.66
C GLU A 599 -42.20 -11.52 2.91
N GLY A 600 -42.40 -11.19 4.17
CA GLY A 600 -42.92 -9.89 4.60
C GLY A 600 -44.39 -9.67 4.27
N VAL A 601 -45.22 -10.72 4.26
CA VAL A 601 -46.68 -10.59 4.16
C VAL A 601 -47.22 -10.00 5.47
N GLU A 602 -47.75 -8.80 5.42
CA GLU A 602 -48.21 -8.04 6.60
C GLU A 602 -49.71 -7.89 6.67
N THR A 603 -50.43 -8.02 5.56
CA THR A 603 -51.89 -7.83 5.51
C THR A 603 -52.62 -9.01 4.83
N SER A 604 -53.93 -9.11 5.10
CA SER A 604 -54.83 -10.11 4.48
C SER A 604 -54.88 -9.93 2.96
N GLU A 605 -54.90 -8.71 2.49
CA GLU A 605 -54.96 -8.36 1.06
C GLU A 605 -53.69 -8.86 0.35
N GLN A 606 -52.54 -8.68 0.95
CA GLN A 606 -51.28 -9.21 0.44
C GLN A 606 -51.33 -10.74 0.39
N SER A 607 -51.81 -11.39 1.43
CA SER A 607 -51.95 -12.84 1.48
C SER A 607 -52.81 -13.39 0.35
N HIS A 608 -54.02 -12.86 0.17
CA HIS A 608 -54.89 -13.31 -0.91
C HIS A 608 -54.27 -13.10 -2.31
N ARG A 609 -53.63 -11.94 -2.50
CA ARG A 609 -52.94 -11.65 -3.77
C ARG A 609 -51.81 -12.64 -4.07
N MET A 610 -51.02 -13.03 -3.08
CA MET A 610 -49.96 -14.02 -3.26
C MET A 610 -50.52 -15.39 -3.58
N GLN A 611 -51.69 -15.75 -3.00
CA GLN A 611 -52.45 -16.96 -3.37
C GLN A 611 -52.88 -16.93 -4.82
N ASP A 612 -53.44 -15.80 -5.29
CA ASP A 612 -53.89 -15.62 -6.68
C ASP A 612 -52.73 -15.66 -7.68
N ILE A 613 -51.57 -15.12 -7.34
CA ILE A 613 -50.32 -15.22 -8.12
C ILE A 613 -49.81 -16.67 -8.18
N GLY A 614 -50.19 -17.48 -7.19
CA GLY A 614 -49.88 -18.89 -7.15
C GLY A 614 -48.52 -19.20 -6.49
N VAL A 615 -48.11 -18.47 -5.47
CA VAL A 615 -46.91 -18.78 -4.66
C VAL A 615 -47.08 -20.08 -3.88
N ASP A 616 -45.99 -20.75 -3.53
CA ASP A 616 -46.03 -22.03 -2.84
C ASP A 616 -46.00 -21.87 -1.32
N ARG A 617 -45.31 -20.87 -0.83
CA ARG A 617 -45.14 -20.60 0.62
C ARG A 617 -45.20 -19.11 0.89
N MET A 618 -45.63 -18.77 2.12
CA MET A 618 -45.73 -17.38 2.61
C MET A 618 -45.21 -17.26 4.02
N GLN A 619 -44.50 -16.16 4.29
CA GLN A 619 -43.98 -15.80 5.60
C GLN A 619 -44.21 -14.30 5.87
N GLY A 620 -44.63 -13.95 7.09
CA GLY A 620 -44.82 -12.55 7.44
C GLY A 620 -45.60 -12.34 8.72
N PHE A 621 -45.67 -11.09 9.18
CA PHE A 621 -46.33 -10.73 10.43
C PHE A 621 -47.84 -10.91 10.40
N TYR A 622 -48.42 -11.00 9.25
CA TYR A 622 -49.85 -11.36 9.09
C TYR A 622 -50.12 -12.76 9.68
N TYR A 623 -49.23 -13.71 9.45
CA TYR A 623 -49.35 -15.07 9.93
C TYR A 623 -48.80 -15.23 11.34
N ALA A 624 -47.53 -14.93 11.52
CA ALA A 624 -46.87 -15.04 12.82
C ALA A 624 -45.59 -14.17 12.87
N ARG A 625 -45.34 -13.59 14.04
CA ARG A 625 -44.04 -12.92 14.32
C ARG A 625 -43.02 -13.97 14.75
N PRO A 626 -41.72 -13.69 14.60
CA PRO A 626 -40.69 -14.52 15.22
C PRO A 626 -40.94 -14.67 16.73
N MET A 627 -40.90 -15.88 17.26
CA MET A 627 -41.22 -16.19 18.64
C MET A 627 -40.18 -17.10 19.26
N GLU A 628 -39.98 -17.04 20.59
CA GLU A 628 -39.06 -17.91 21.30
C GLU A 628 -39.61 -19.34 21.34
N GLU A 629 -38.78 -20.30 21.68
CA GLU A 629 -39.02 -21.76 21.59
C GLU A 629 -40.36 -22.22 22.17
N GLN A 630 -40.70 -21.82 23.41
CA GLN A 630 -41.92 -22.22 24.06
C GLN A 630 -43.20 -21.73 23.38
N ASP A 631 -43.14 -20.48 22.90
CA ASP A 631 -44.25 -19.88 22.18
C ASP A 631 -44.42 -20.54 20.80
N PHE A 632 -43.30 -20.88 20.13
CA PHE A 632 -43.31 -21.58 18.84
C PHE A 632 -43.94 -22.97 18.98
N LEU A 633 -43.57 -23.77 19.99
CA LEU A 633 -44.19 -25.07 20.25
C LEU A 633 -45.69 -24.95 20.52
N SER A 634 -46.10 -23.96 21.33
CA SER A 634 -47.48 -23.69 21.62
C SER A 634 -48.28 -23.30 20.35
N HIS A 635 -47.68 -22.52 19.49
CA HIS A 635 -48.25 -22.10 18.21
C HIS A 635 -48.42 -23.29 17.25
N MET A 636 -47.40 -24.15 17.13
CA MET A 636 -47.44 -25.33 16.28
C MET A 636 -48.48 -26.36 16.76
N ALA A 637 -48.66 -26.52 18.09
CA ALA A 637 -49.67 -27.40 18.64
C ALA A 637 -51.10 -26.92 18.32
N LYS A 638 -51.35 -25.60 18.34
CA LYS A 638 -52.66 -25.03 17.98
C LYS A 638 -52.98 -25.21 16.49
N ASN A 639 -52.01 -25.00 15.62
CA ASN A 639 -52.20 -25.16 14.16
C ASN A 639 -52.46 -26.61 13.74
N LYS A 640 -52.04 -27.61 14.49
CA LYS A 640 -52.37 -29.02 14.26
C LYS A 640 -53.79 -29.39 14.69
N SER A 641 -54.44 -28.58 15.52
CA SER A 641 -55.76 -28.84 16.10
C SER A 641 -56.89 -28.13 15.34
N ALA A 642 -56.53 -27.19 14.43
CA ALA A 642 -57.44 -26.45 13.58
C ALA A 642 -57.53 -27.08 12.18
#